data_fa209af9581d7a2d225cbed4ef0a12a6
#
_entry.id   fa209af9581d7a2d225cbed4ef0a12a6
#
_cell.length_a   1.000
_cell.length_b   1.000
_cell.length_c   1.000
_cell.angle_alpha   90.00
_cell.angle_beta   90.00
_cell.angle_gamma   90.00
#
_symmetry.space_group_name_H-M   'P 1'
#
loop_
_entity.id
_entity.type
_entity.pdbx_description
1 polymer ?
#
loop_
_entity_poly.entity_id
_entity_poly.type
_entity_poly.pdbx_seq_one_letter_code
_entity_poly.pdbx_strand_id
1 'polypeptide(L)'
;MNLKTIFKVIPLALSIVFGTSQALAQEILTGFYRESVPTTRYINETGLFLPFYDDFSQSWLSPDSTKWTDKNAMVTDGFPLNPPTRNAITLDVLDEHGYVYNYAISNAFVAEYLTSARIRLDSVMEPTPRALVPADSVYFSFWYQPQGNSNPPEAQDSLVLQFGTAVERPEFLYLTYQVWSISDILEALQTDTLFPGDTIWAFDAGCDHNLYTINTDTITTLTQGSIAIPCDSVFTIVADTVWTHVWSTPGQKLEEFLAENNGQYFKQVMIPIRDAKYFTDHFYFRFYNYASIVSSSLPNNRGEEDIWNIDLVYLNLNRNINDTHYPKLAFSGQRPSFLNRYQSMPYRQYRANPNSAIRESLHLDISNLDNIPHEVNYYYEVHQIGGNQHYSRVLDPITVNPYQESGYLTCLPDGESPACPYVGELFSMSYAYDSVSYEIKHYIYDSTCTPPLVDSMVYRQGFYNYYAYDDGIPEMGYGVEPANGRFAVMFELADYDTLQGVQLLFNHTLNDANYKYFDIVIWKDENGRPGDEVYRLSNQRPKWDEFPFKFAYYKFDRTVALSGIFYIGLVQQSNGLINIGFDASNDNSQYNFFNVNGSWQHSDKHGSLMIRPVVGPSYYINVNEIESLHESIVLYPNPAHNTLNIKLSESISIVQTCIYDLMGHKLFQGTFEPCISVADLTTGLYFISLTTTEGQVITQKFIIQK
;
A
#
# COMPACT_ATOMS: atom_id res chain seq x y z
N MET A 1 -44.64 49.24 62.03
CA MET A 1 -43.58 48.33 62.31
C MET A 1 -42.87 48.05 60.99
N ASN A 2 -41.72 48.66 60.77
CA ASN A 2 -41.01 48.73 59.46
C ASN A 2 -39.98 47.63 59.34
N LEU A 3 -40.07 46.86 58.30
CA LEU A 3 -38.97 46.03 57.83
C LEU A 3 -38.28 46.74 56.65
N LYS A 4 -37.05 47.16 56.85
CA LYS A 4 -36.16 47.63 55.78
C LYS A 4 -35.39 46.44 55.21
N THR A 5 -35.65 46.10 53.98
CA THR A 5 -34.87 45.13 53.19
C THR A 5 -33.72 45.83 52.49
N ILE A 6 -32.49 45.46 52.86
CA ILE A 6 -31.26 45.94 52.23
C ILE A 6 -30.95 45.06 51.04
N PHE A 7 -31.06 45.62 49.81
CA PHE A 7 -30.47 45.01 48.62
C PHE A 7 -28.97 45.25 48.57
N LYS A 8 -28.17 44.18 48.66
CA LYS A 8 -26.76 44.21 48.31
C LYS A 8 -26.63 43.93 46.81
N VAL A 9 -26.23 44.93 46.06
CA VAL A 9 -25.82 44.78 44.68
C VAL A 9 -24.43 44.19 44.65
N ILE A 10 -24.27 42.98 44.16
CA ILE A 10 -22.97 42.35 43.81
C ILE A 10 -22.68 42.70 42.37
N PRO A 11 -21.54 43.36 42.07
CA PRO A 11 -21.13 43.53 40.66
C PRO A 11 -20.69 42.19 40.10
N LEU A 12 -21.40 41.70 39.11
CA LEU A 12 -20.99 40.55 38.30
C LEU A 12 -19.88 40.98 37.37
N ALA A 13 -18.62 40.70 37.77
CA ALA A 13 -17.48 40.86 36.88
C ALA A 13 -17.56 39.77 35.80
N LEU A 14 -17.96 40.19 34.60
CA LEU A 14 -17.93 39.36 33.40
C LEU A 14 -16.47 39.21 32.95
N SER A 15 -15.80 38.17 33.42
CA SER A 15 -14.48 37.77 32.89
C SER A 15 -14.72 37.16 31.51
N ILE A 16 -14.56 37.95 30.47
CA ILE A 16 -14.40 37.43 29.11
C ILE A 16 -13.05 36.71 29.09
N VAL A 17 -13.10 35.40 29.26
CA VAL A 17 -11.96 34.55 28.93
C VAL A 17 -11.91 34.48 27.42
N PHE A 18 -11.04 35.31 26.85
CA PHE A 18 -10.57 35.03 25.49
C PHE A 18 -9.77 33.72 25.58
N GLY A 19 -10.43 32.64 25.33
CA GLY A 19 -9.76 31.39 24.99
C GLY A 19 -9.04 31.58 23.66
N THR A 20 -7.81 32.03 23.69
CA THR A 20 -6.89 31.74 22.62
C THR A 20 -6.75 30.21 22.66
N SER A 21 -7.34 29.52 21.70
CA SER A 21 -6.95 28.16 21.40
C SER A 21 -5.48 28.24 21.01
N GLN A 22 -4.59 28.10 21.98
CA GLN A 22 -3.23 27.68 21.67
C GLN A 22 -3.41 26.31 21.05
N ALA A 23 -3.16 26.19 19.76
CA ALA A 23 -2.90 24.91 19.15
C ALA A 23 -1.83 24.26 20.03
N LEU A 24 -2.20 23.25 20.79
CA LEU A 24 -1.26 22.51 21.61
C LEU A 24 -0.24 21.94 20.61
N ALA A 25 1.00 22.32 20.77
CA ALA A 25 2.09 21.77 20.01
C ALA A 25 2.09 20.25 20.22
N GLN A 26 1.85 19.49 19.17
CA GLN A 26 1.60 18.05 19.21
C GLN A 26 2.48 17.32 18.20
N GLU A 27 2.59 16.03 18.38
CA GLU A 27 2.95 15.10 17.33
C GLU A 27 1.82 15.02 16.29
N ILE A 28 2.19 14.94 15.01
CA ILE A 28 1.24 14.91 13.91
C ILE A 28 1.55 13.71 13.04
N LEU A 29 0.55 12.87 12.81
CA LEU A 29 0.54 11.88 11.75
C LEU A 29 -0.10 12.48 10.49
N THR A 30 0.38 12.04 9.33
CA THR A 30 -0.11 12.49 8.02
C THR A 30 -0.16 11.31 7.09
N GLY A 31 -0.90 11.44 5.99
CA GLY A 31 -0.77 10.52 4.87
C GLY A 31 0.66 10.46 4.35
N PHE A 32 1.05 9.32 3.80
CA PHE A 32 2.35 9.13 3.18
C PHE A 32 2.23 9.16 1.66
N TYR A 33 3.15 9.88 1.01
CA TYR A 33 3.22 9.93 -0.45
C TYR A 33 3.48 8.55 -1.02
N ARG A 34 2.62 8.13 -1.95
CA ARG A 34 2.69 6.86 -2.68
C ARG A 34 2.99 7.18 -4.14
N GLU A 35 4.07 6.68 -4.66
CA GLU A 35 4.28 6.75 -6.09
C GLU A 35 3.41 5.70 -6.77
N SER A 36 2.50 6.11 -7.63
CA SER A 36 1.73 5.16 -8.41
C SER A 36 2.69 4.37 -9.30
N VAL A 37 2.93 3.13 -8.93
CA VAL A 37 3.65 2.22 -9.81
C VAL A 37 2.86 2.16 -11.12
N PRO A 38 3.49 2.48 -12.29
CA PRO A 38 2.81 2.40 -13.57
C PRO A 38 2.40 0.94 -13.81
N THR A 39 1.23 0.57 -13.36
CA THR A 39 0.65 -0.72 -13.70
C THR A 39 0.03 -0.59 -15.08
N THR A 40 0.53 -1.35 -16.03
CA THR A 40 -0.15 -1.54 -17.30
C THR A 40 -1.56 -2.01 -16.97
N ARG A 41 -2.57 -1.20 -17.31
CA ARG A 41 -3.97 -1.55 -17.05
C ARG A 41 -4.27 -2.85 -17.82
N TYR A 42 -4.31 -3.96 -17.11
CA TYR A 42 -4.65 -5.23 -17.69
C TYR A 42 -6.16 -5.23 -17.91
N ILE A 43 -6.59 -4.83 -19.09
CA ILE A 43 -7.99 -4.98 -19.49
C ILE A 43 -8.16 -6.46 -19.81
N ASN A 44 -8.70 -7.21 -18.89
CA ASN A 44 -9.15 -8.57 -19.16
C ASN A 44 -10.41 -8.50 -20.03
N GLU A 45 -10.23 -8.50 -21.34
CA GLU A 45 -11.35 -8.42 -22.31
C GLU A 45 -12.35 -9.56 -22.14
N THR A 46 -11.92 -10.70 -21.60
CA THR A 46 -12.80 -11.85 -21.39
C THR A 46 -13.64 -11.78 -20.12
N GLY A 47 -13.26 -10.93 -19.13
CA GLY A 47 -13.86 -10.87 -17.79
C GLY A 47 -13.43 -12.02 -16.88
N LEU A 48 -13.69 -11.88 -15.60
CA LEU A 48 -13.45 -12.89 -14.57
C LEU A 48 -14.61 -13.86 -14.48
N PHE A 49 -14.33 -15.12 -14.15
CA PHE A 49 -15.34 -16.14 -13.86
C PHE A 49 -15.41 -16.41 -12.35
N LEU A 50 -16.50 -17.03 -11.91
CA LEU A 50 -16.63 -17.53 -10.55
C LEU A 50 -15.73 -18.75 -10.32
N PRO A 51 -15.15 -18.89 -9.10
CA PRO A 51 -15.28 -17.99 -7.96
C PRO A 51 -14.42 -16.72 -8.11
N PHE A 52 -14.95 -15.56 -7.67
CA PHE A 52 -14.11 -14.41 -7.38
C PHE A 52 -13.74 -14.47 -5.89
N TYR A 53 -12.46 -14.40 -5.60
CA TYR A 53 -11.94 -14.42 -4.25
C TYR A 53 -10.72 -13.50 -4.13
N ASP A 54 -10.70 -12.68 -3.10
CA ASP A 54 -9.52 -11.91 -2.72
C ASP A 54 -9.50 -11.70 -1.20
N ASP A 55 -8.39 -12.07 -0.58
CA ASP A 55 -8.08 -11.84 0.82
C ASP A 55 -6.88 -10.90 1.00
N PHE A 56 -6.46 -10.25 -0.07
CA PHE A 56 -5.36 -9.29 -0.14
C PHE A 56 -4.01 -9.78 0.37
N SER A 57 -3.90 -11.02 0.83
CA SER A 57 -2.67 -11.59 1.42
C SER A 57 -1.49 -11.65 0.45
N GLN A 58 -1.77 -11.68 -0.86
CA GLN A 58 -0.77 -11.70 -1.94
C GLN A 58 -0.52 -10.33 -2.56
N SER A 59 -1.30 -9.32 -2.18
CA SER A 59 -1.18 -7.95 -2.64
C SER A 59 -0.35 -7.12 -1.68
N TRP A 60 0.22 -6.02 -2.17
CA TRP A 60 1.02 -5.13 -1.36
C TRP A 60 0.91 -3.69 -1.87
N LEU A 61 0.64 -2.74 -0.96
CA LEU A 61 0.37 -1.32 -1.22
C LEU A 61 -0.84 -1.07 -2.12
N SER A 62 -1.00 -1.80 -3.20
CA SER A 62 -2.11 -1.64 -4.14
C SER A 62 -2.84 -2.96 -4.35
N PRO A 63 -4.15 -2.94 -4.58
CA PRO A 63 -4.91 -4.14 -4.89
C PRO A 63 -4.47 -4.77 -6.24
N ASP A 64 -4.70 -6.07 -6.38
CA ASP A 64 -4.39 -6.81 -7.59
C ASP A 64 -5.14 -6.22 -8.81
N SER A 65 -4.41 -5.62 -9.75
CA SER A 65 -4.97 -4.97 -10.94
C SER A 65 -5.70 -5.91 -11.89
N THR A 66 -5.56 -7.22 -11.73
CA THR A 66 -6.34 -8.21 -12.48
C THR A 66 -7.76 -8.39 -11.93
N LYS A 67 -7.96 -8.06 -10.65
CA LYS A 67 -9.24 -8.17 -9.92
C LYS A 67 -9.90 -6.82 -9.67
N TRP A 68 -9.12 -5.74 -9.53
CA TRP A 68 -9.57 -4.41 -9.13
C TRP A 68 -9.15 -3.35 -10.14
N THR A 69 -10.01 -2.37 -10.37
CA THR A 69 -9.77 -1.31 -11.36
C THR A 69 -9.29 0.00 -10.76
N ASP A 70 -9.61 0.24 -9.49
CA ASP A 70 -9.21 1.45 -8.76
C ASP A 70 -7.89 1.22 -8.02
N LYS A 71 -7.19 2.31 -7.70
CA LYS A 71 -5.86 2.29 -7.09
C LYS A 71 -5.77 3.12 -5.81
N ASN A 72 -6.85 3.79 -5.41
CA ASN A 72 -6.84 4.71 -4.29
C ASN A 72 -6.75 3.96 -2.96
N ALA A 73 -7.44 2.83 -2.85
CA ALA A 73 -7.40 2.00 -1.65
C ALA A 73 -6.03 1.34 -1.46
N MET A 74 -5.55 1.29 -0.22
CA MET A 74 -4.25 0.75 0.16
C MET A 74 -4.36 -0.67 0.69
N VAL A 75 -3.46 -1.56 0.29
CA VAL A 75 -3.30 -2.88 0.92
C VAL A 75 -2.22 -2.79 1.99
N THR A 76 -2.57 -3.07 3.24
CA THR A 76 -1.67 -2.94 4.39
C THR A 76 -2.01 -3.93 5.50
N ASP A 77 -1.04 -4.24 6.35
CA ASP A 77 -1.19 -4.95 7.62
C ASP A 77 -1.08 -4.00 8.83
N GLY A 78 -0.82 -2.70 8.61
CA GLY A 78 -0.63 -1.72 9.67
C GLY A 78 -1.92 -1.09 10.22
N PHE A 79 -2.95 -0.93 9.41
CA PHE A 79 -4.23 -0.35 9.86
C PHE A 79 -5.22 -1.37 10.41
N PRO A 80 -5.44 -2.55 9.78
CA PRO A 80 -6.38 -3.51 10.30
C PRO A 80 -5.91 -4.09 11.63
N LEU A 81 -6.83 -4.19 12.61
CA LEU A 81 -6.57 -4.86 13.88
C LEU A 81 -7.17 -6.26 13.86
N ASN A 82 -6.36 -7.25 14.16
CA ASN A 82 -6.72 -8.66 14.18
C ASN A 82 -7.50 -9.11 12.94
N PRO A 83 -6.98 -8.88 11.72
CA PRO A 83 -7.65 -9.28 10.48
C PRO A 83 -7.69 -10.81 10.36
N PRO A 84 -8.74 -11.40 9.72
CA PRO A 84 -8.84 -12.85 9.57
C PRO A 84 -7.74 -13.44 8.68
N THR A 85 -7.16 -12.66 7.77
CA THR A 85 -5.97 -13.01 6.99
C THR A 85 -4.90 -11.94 7.14
N ARG A 86 -3.70 -12.17 6.60
CA ARG A 86 -2.66 -11.15 6.57
C ARG A 86 -3.00 -10.11 5.51
N ASN A 87 -2.90 -8.86 5.85
CA ASN A 87 -3.32 -7.69 5.10
C ASN A 87 -4.86 -7.53 5.04
N ALA A 88 -5.27 -6.32 4.75
CA ALA A 88 -6.60 -5.96 4.31
C ALA A 88 -6.51 -4.80 3.34
N ILE A 89 -7.57 -4.52 2.62
CA ILE A 89 -7.68 -3.27 1.88
C ILE A 89 -8.21 -2.18 2.81
N THR A 90 -7.54 -1.04 2.81
CA THR A 90 -7.90 0.11 3.65
C THR A 90 -8.31 1.29 2.76
N LEU A 91 -9.43 1.90 3.11
CA LEU A 91 -9.89 3.19 2.60
C LEU A 91 -9.49 4.23 3.65
N ASP A 92 -8.68 5.23 3.28
CA ASP A 92 -7.95 6.10 4.20
C ASP A 92 -8.08 7.61 3.88
N VAL A 93 -9.03 7.96 3.01
CA VAL A 93 -9.30 9.36 2.56
C VAL A 93 -8.14 9.97 1.77
N LEU A 94 -7.29 9.13 1.20
CA LEU A 94 -6.16 9.55 0.38
C LEU A 94 -6.34 9.10 -1.08
N ASP A 95 -5.81 9.87 -2.00
CA ASP A 95 -5.74 9.48 -3.40
C ASP A 95 -4.62 8.46 -3.66
N GLU A 96 -4.47 8.02 -4.91
CA GLU A 96 -3.44 7.05 -5.33
C GLU A 96 -2.00 7.52 -5.06
N HIS A 97 -1.80 8.81 -4.78
CA HIS A 97 -0.52 9.42 -4.45
C HIS A 97 -0.33 9.69 -2.95
N GLY A 98 -1.31 9.33 -2.11
CA GLY A 98 -1.28 9.58 -0.67
C GLY A 98 -1.60 11.02 -0.28
N TYR A 99 -2.28 11.78 -1.14
CA TYR A 99 -2.77 13.11 -0.82
C TYR A 99 -4.26 13.11 -0.49
N VAL A 100 -4.63 13.93 0.48
CA VAL A 100 -6.05 14.18 0.76
C VAL A 100 -6.70 14.78 -0.48
N TYR A 101 -7.88 14.32 -0.82
CA TYR A 101 -8.64 14.84 -1.97
C TYR A 101 -8.82 16.34 -1.89
N ASN A 102 -8.60 17.04 -2.99
CA ASN A 102 -8.69 18.50 -3.04
C ASN A 102 -10.11 19.07 -2.83
N TYR A 103 -11.11 18.21 -2.91
CA TYR A 103 -12.51 18.50 -2.63
C TYR A 103 -12.99 18.02 -1.23
N ALA A 104 -12.07 17.49 -0.42
CA ALA A 104 -12.38 17.02 0.94
C ALA A 104 -12.88 18.17 1.81
N ILE A 105 -13.96 17.93 2.54
CA ILE A 105 -14.65 18.91 3.38
C ILE A 105 -15.07 18.28 4.71
N SER A 106 -15.49 19.11 5.67
CA SER A 106 -15.96 18.64 6.97
C SER A 106 -17.38 18.03 6.99
N ASN A 107 -18.09 18.08 5.87
CA ASN A 107 -19.31 17.31 5.68
C ASN A 107 -18.97 16.03 4.91
N ALA A 108 -19.79 15.00 5.06
CA ALA A 108 -19.58 13.76 4.35
C ALA A 108 -19.47 13.96 2.82
N PHE A 109 -18.39 13.46 2.23
CA PHE A 109 -18.12 13.48 0.80
C PHE A 109 -17.67 12.06 0.36
N VAL A 110 -17.81 11.75 -0.92
CA VAL A 110 -17.32 10.47 -1.45
C VAL A 110 -15.82 10.55 -1.60
N ALA A 111 -15.09 9.66 -0.93
CA ALA A 111 -13.65 9.59 -0.96
C ALA A 111 -13.14 8.52 -1.95
N GLU A 112 -12.89 7.30 -1.53
CA GLU A 112 -12.33 6.26 -2.36
C GLU A 112 -13.39 5.40 -3.02
N TYR A 113 -12.96 4.79 -4.13
CA TYR A 113 -13.64 3.67 -4.77
C TYR A 113 -12.72 2.45 -4.79
N LEU A 114 -13.32 1.27 -4.60
CA LEU A 114 -12.70 -0.02 -4.82
C LEU A 114 -13.63 -0.83 -5.73
N THR A 115 -13.41 -0.76 -7.03
CA THR A 115 -14.27 -1.36 -8.05
C THR A 115 -13.64 -2.64 -8.60
N SER A 116 -14.42 -3.71 -8.68
CA SER A 116 -13.99 -4.97 -9.28
C SER A 116 -13.72 -4.83 -10.77
N ALA A 117 -12.85 -5.66 -11.31
CA ALA A 117 -12.82 -5.94 -12.74
C ALA A 117 -14.15 -6.56 -13.17
N ARG A 118 -14.41 -6.57 -14.49
CA ARG A 118 -15.61 -7.18 -15.06
C ARG A 118 -15.72 -8.65 -14.68
N ILE A 119 -16.88 -9.07 -14.19
CA ILE A 119 -17.19 -10.44 -13.77
C ILE A 119 -18.30 -10.98 -14.65
N ARG A 120 -18.15 -12.20 -15.12
CA ARG A 120 -19.15 -12.91 -15.90
C ARG A 120 -20.09 -13.68 -14.98
N LEU A 121 -21.30 -13.16 -14.77
CA LEU A 121 -22.39 -13.85 -14.09
C LEU A 121 -23.42 -14.44 -15.09
N ASP A 122 -23.17 -14.35 -16.40
CA ASP A 122 -23.98 -15.02 -17.43
C ASP A 122 -23.71 -16.52 -17.50
N SER A 123 -22.52 -16.96 -17.13
CA SER A 123 -22.07 -18.33 -17.33
C SER A 123 -21.04 -18.78 -16.31
N VAL A 124 -20.99 -20.09 -16.09
CA VAL A 124 -19.94 -20.80 -15.34
C VAL A 124 -19.23 -21.78 -16.26
N MET A 125 -17.92 -21.96 -16.12
CA MET A 125 -17.11 -22.82 -16.99
C MET A 125 -16.87 -24.22 -16.38
N GLU A 126 -16.78 -24.30 -15.05
CA GLU A 126 -16.49 -25.54 -14.32
C GLU A 126 -17.73 -26.05 -13.56
N PRO A 127 -17.97 -27.36 -13.42
CA PRO A 127 -17.24 -28.47 -14.08
C PRO A 127 -17.60 -28.64 -15.56
N THR A 128 -18.66 -27.99 -16.02
CA THR A 128 -19.12 -27.96 -17.43
C THR A 128 -19.72 -26.59 -17.75
N PRO A 129 -19.37 -26.00 -18.89
CA PRO A 129 -19.91 -24.71 -19.29
C PRO A 129 -21.45 -24.72 -19.33
N ARG A 130 -22.07 -23.77 -18.64
CA ARG A 130 -23.52 -23.55 -18.64
C ARG A 130 -23.87 -22.10 -18.28
N ALA A 131 -25.05 -21.69 -18.66
CA ALA A 131 -25.59 -20.40 -18.18
C ALA A 131 -25.82 -20.41 -16.66
N LEU A 132 -25.56 -19.27 -16.02
CA LEU A 132 -25.94 -18.97 -14.64
C LEU A 132 -27.33 -18.32 -14.62
N VAL A 133 -28.09 -18.68 -13.59
CA VAL A 133 -29.42 -18.12 -13.34
C VAL A 133 -29.59 -17.83 -11.83
N PRO A 134 -30.55 -17.00 -11.43
CA PRO A 134 -30.79 -16.71 -10.01
C PRO A 134 -30.99 -17.93 -9.09
N ALA A 135 -31.44 -19.05 -9.66
CA ALA A 135 -31.62 -20.33 -8.95
C ALA A 135 -30.29 -21.00 -8.55
N ASP A 136 -29.15 -20.60 -9.12
CA ASP A 136 -27.82 -21.11 -8.79
C ASP A 136 -27.29 -20.62 -7.43
N SER A 137 -28.09 -19.83 -6.72
CA SER A 137 -27.78 -19.42 -5.34
C SER A 137 -26.42 -18.69 -5.24
N VAL A 138 -26.27 -17.62 -6.00
CA VAL A 138 -25.05 -16.81 -5.99
C VAL A 138 -25.07 -15.88 -4.80
N TYR A 139 -24.00 -15.90 -4.00
CA TYR A 139 -23.82 -15.01 -2.85
C TYR A 139 -22.50 -14.26 -2.96
N PHE A 140 -22.56 -12.98 -2.59
CA PHE A 140 -21.43 -12.11 -2.35
C PHE A 140 -21.20 -12.00 -0.84
N SER A 141 -19.97 -12.10 -0.39
CA SER A 141 -19.61 -11.90 1.01
C SER A 141 -18.29 -11.14 1.15
N PHE A 142 -18.12 -10.45 2.24
CA PHE A 142 -16.90 -9.77 2.62
C PHE A 142 -16.87 -9.55 4.13
N TRP A 143 -15.69 -9.23 4.64
CA TRP A 143 -15.50 -8.85 6.03
C TRP A 143 -15.11 -7.37 6.10
N TYR A 144 -15.52 -6.66 7.14
CA TYR A 144 -15.16 -5.27 7.33
C TYR A 144 -14.89 -4.92 8.79
N GLN A 145 -14.08 -3.86 8.99
CA GLN A 145 -13.75 -3.27 10.27
C GLN A 145 -13.67 -1.74 10.11
N PRO A 146 -14.39 -0.94 10.93
CA PRO A 146 -14.16 0.49 11.02
C PRO A 146 -12.94 0.80 11.87
N GLN A 147 -12.29 1.93 11.67
CA GLN A 147 -11.19 2.48 12.44
C GLN A 147 -9.89 1.65 12.35
N GLY A 148 -9.87 0.39 12.80
CA GLY A 148 -8.62 -0.33 12.98
C GLY A 148 -7.65 0.39 13.93
N ASN A 149 -6.39 0.53 13.55
CA ASN A 149 -5.31 1.17 14.31
C ASN A 149 -5.16 2.69 14.00
N SER A 150 -6.23 3.36 13.58
CA SER A 150 -6.21 4.77 13.19
C SER A 150 -7.49 5.52 13.62
N ASN A 151 -7.89 6.55 12.89
CA ASN A 151 -9.02 7.40 13.20
C ASN A 151 -10.36 6.72 12.83
N PRO A 152 -11.35 6.74 13.73
CA PRO A 152 -12.68 6.18 13.45
C PRO A 152 -13.50 7.05 12.51
N PRO A 153 -14.26 6.45 11.58
CA PRO A 153 -15.27 7.18 10.82
C PRO A 153 -16.39 7.67 11.73
N GLU A 154 -16.83 8.92 11.55
CA GLU A 154 -17.92 9.50 12.28
C GLU A 154 -19.28 8.91 11.86
N ALA A 155 -20.31 9.11 12.68
CA ALA A 155 -21.65 8.57 12.42
C ALA A 155 -22.30 9.08 11.10
N GLN A 156 -21.82 10.19 10.56
CA GLN A 156 -22.25 10.73 9.26
C GLN A 156 -21.57 10.08 8.06
N ASP A 157 -20.43 9.42 8.29
CA ASP A 157 -19.65 8.73 7.28
C ASP A 157 -20.19 7.31 7.11
N SER A 158 -19.81 6.65 6.05
CA SER A 158 -20.34 5.30 5.81
C SER A 158 -19.49 4.52 4.80
N LEU A 159 -19.44 3.22 4.99
CA LEU A 159 -18.99 2.28 3.97
C LEU A 159 -20.21 1.79 3.17
N VAL A 160 -20.11 1.83 1.85
CA VAL A 160 -21.20 1.50 0.93
C VAL A 160 -20.74 0.45 -0.08
N LEU A 161 -21.65 -0.50 -0.38
CA LEU A 161 -21.48 -1.47 -1.46
C LEU A 161 -22.56 -1.27 -2.52
N GLN A 162 -22.14 -1.25 -3.78
CA GLN A 162 -23.03 -1.22 -4.94
C GLN A 162 -22.72 -2.38 -5.90
N PHE A 163 -23.78 -2.87 -6.56
CA PHE A 163 -23.66 -3.74 -7.71
C PHE A 163 -23.92 -2.96 -9.00
N GLY A 164 -23.10 -3.24 -10.01
CA GLY A 164 -23.16 -2.58 -11.31
C GLY A 164 -23.47 -3.57 -12.44
N THR A 165 -24.25 -3.12 -13.41
CA THR A 165 -24.47 -3.84 -14.65
C THR A 165 -24.32 -2.89 -15.82
N ALA A 166 -23.76 -3.37 -16.93
CA ALA A 166 -23.75 -2.59 -18.15
C ALA A 166 -25.17 -2.50 -18.71
N VAL A 167 -25.57 -1.30 -19.05
CA VAL A 167 -26.81 -1.02 -19.78
C VAL A 167 -26.42 -0.30 -21.06
N GLU A 168 -26.78 -0.88 -22.17
CA GLU A 168 -26.65 -0.22 -23.45
C GLU A 168 -27.65 0.94 -23.50
N ARG A 169 -27.15 2.14 -23.62
CA ARG A 169 -27.98 3.32 -23.88
C ARG A 169 -27.50 4.02 -25.16
N PRO A 170 -28.43 4.53 -25.95
CA PRO A 170 -28.05 5.38 -27.03
C PRO A 170 -27.46 6.68 -26.47
N GLU A 171 -26.21 6.94 -26.77
CA GLU A 171 -25.59 8.23 -26.54
C GLU A 171 -25.71 9.06 -27.80
N PHE A 172 -26.34 10.23 -27.67
CA PHE A 172 -26.30 11.22 -28.74
C PHE A 172 -24.89 11.68 -28.90
N LEU A 173 -24.25 11.31 -29.99
CA LEU A 173 -23.03 11.99 -30.43
C LEU A 173 -23.45 13.42 -30.77
N TYR A 174 -23.32 14.33 -29.78
CA TYR A 174 -23.12 15.73 -30.11
C TYR A 174 -21.73 15.78 -30.78
N LEU A 175 -21.71 15.48 -32.06
CA LEU A 175 -20.64 16.01 -32.87
C LEU A 175 -20.80 17.53 -32.74
N THR A 176 -19.88 18.19 -32.10
CA THR A 176 -19.74 19.64 -32.17
C THR A 176 -19.39 19.94 -33.61
N TYR A 177 -20.37 19.88 -34.47
CA TYR A 177 -20.24 20.45 -35.78
C TYR A 177 -20.24 21.96 -35.54
N GLN A 178 -19.17 22.58 -35.95
CA GLN A 178 -19.19 24.03 -36.14
C GLN A 178 -20.33 24.29 -37.12
N VAL A 179 -21.39 24.96 -36.68
CA VAL A 179 -22.49 25.38 -37.56
C VAL A 179 -21.93 26.52 -38.40
N TRP A 180 -21.51 26.17 -39.58
CA TRP A 180 -20.98 27.17 -40.52
C TRP A 180 -22.14 27.95 -41.14
N SER A 181 -22.24 29.24 -40.88
CA SER A 181 -23.08 30.10 -41.71
C SER A 181 -22.41 30.29 -43.08
N ILE A 182 -23.15 30.70 -44.06
CA ILE A 182 -22.59 31.00 -45.40
C ILE A 182 -21.46 32.05 -45.27
N SER A 183 -21.59 33.01 -44.37
CA SER A 183 -20.56 33.99 -44.11
C SER A 183 -19.30 33.37 -43.50
N ASP A 184 -19.42 32.41 -42.58
CA ASP A 184 -18.29 31.72 -41.94
C ASP A 184 -17.53 30.86 -42.98
N ILE A 185 -18.27 30.20 -43.88
CA ILE A 185 -17.69 29.42 -44.96
C ILE A 185 -16.92 30.34 -45.94
N LEU A 186 -17.47 31.48 -46.27
CA LEU A 186 -16.83 32.45 -47.14
C LEU A 186 -15.56 33.05 -46.50
N GLU A 187 -15.58 33.28 -45.18
CA GLU A 187 -14.42 33.75 -44.42
C GLU A 187 -13.34 32.65 -44.33
N ALA A 188 -13.72 31.42 -44.07
CA ALA A 188 -12.81 30.28 -44.01
C ALA A 188 -12.14 29.94 -45.33
N LEU A 189 -12.83 30.15 -46.45
CA LEU A 189 -12.28 30.05 -47.82
C LEU A 189 -11.27 31.18 -48.12
N GLN A 190 -11.49 32.37 -47.55
CA GLN A 190 -10.55 33.52 -47.71
C GLN A 190 -9.30 33.39 -46.82
N THR A 191 -9.38 32.61 -45.76
CA THR A 191 -8.30 32.39 -44.78
C THR A 191 -7.54 31.10 -44.99
N ASP A 192 -7.72 30.40 -46.13
CA ASP A 192 -7.10 29.11 -46.46
C ASP A 192 -7.36 27.99 -45.40
N THR A 193 -8.48 28.07 -44.68
CA THR A 193 -8.90 27.05 -43.72
C THR A 193 -9.85 26.02 -44.32
N LEU A 194 -10.43 26.28 -45.51
CA LEU A 194 -11.20 25.34 -46.34
C LEU A 194 -10.67 25.36 -47.76
N PHE A 195 -10.63 24.23 -48.40
CA PHE A 195 -10.11 24.07 -49.77
C PHE A 195 -11.17 23.47 -50.73
N PRO A 196 -11.03 23.72 -52.03
CA PRO A 196 -11.85 23.06 -53.03
C PRO A 196 -11.78 21.53 -52.92
N GLY A 197 -12.90 20.87 -52.79
CA GLY A 197 -13.04 19.44 -52.57
C GLY A 197 -13.34 19.08 -51.12
N ASP A 198 -13.22 19.99 -50.16
CA ASP A 198 -13.61 19.79 -48.78
C ASP A 198 -15.14 19.61 -48.68
N THR A 199 -15.55 18.74 -47.76
CA THR A 199 -16.94 18.44 -47.52
C THR A 199 -17.30 18.96 -46.10
N ILE A 200 -18.29 19.82 -46.03
CA ILE A 200 -18.79 20.41 -44.79
C ILE A 200 -20.24 20.06 -44.55
N TRP A 201 -20.58 19.79 -43.32
CA TRP A 201 -21.94 19.55 -42.89
C TRP A 201 -22.54 20.86 -42.37
N ALA A 202 -23.66 21.27 -42.87
CA ALA A 202 -24.42 22.39 -42.35
C ALA A 202 -25.80 21.90 -41.87
N PHE A 203 -26.24 22.42 -40.74
CA PHE A 203 -27.55 22.14 -40.16
C PHE A 203 -28.54 23.20 -40.60
N ASP A 204 -29.67 22.77 -41.13
CA ASP A 204 -30.82 23.61 -41.28
C ASP A 204 -31.74 23.52 -40.07
N ALA A 205 -32.54 24.56 -39.79
CA ALA A 205 -33.34 24.75 -38.56
C ALA A 205 -34.50 23.71 -38.41
N GLY A 206 -34.33 22.50 -38.83
CA GLY A 206 -35.32 21.42 -38.76
C GLY A 206 -34.77 20.00 -38.77
N CYS A 207 -33.55 19.77 -38.27
CA CYS A 207 -32.89 18.47 -38.32
C CYS A 207 -32.54 17.91 -39.70
N ASP A 208 -32.73 18.64 -40.75
CA ASP A 208 -32.23 18.27 -42.06
C ASP A 208 -30.74 18.62 -42.19
N HIS A 209 -29.91 17.57 -42.30
CA HIS A 209 -28.48 17.76 -42.51
C HIS A 209 -28.19 17.83 -44.01
N ASN A 210 -27.64 18.94 -44.40
CA ASN A 210 -27.21 19.13 -45.78
C ASN A 210 -25.69 19.01 -45.90
N LEU A 211 -25.22 18.13 -46.75
CA LEU A 211 -23.81 17.98 -47.09
C LEU A 211 -23.47 18.94 -48.20
N TYR A 212 -22.52 19.81 -48.00
CA TYR A 212 -22.03 20.75 -49.01
C TYR A 212 -20.59 20.36 -49.41
N THR A 213 -20.35 20.28 -50.70
CA THR A 213 -19.01 20.10 -51.27
C THR A 213 -18.55 21.39 -51.92
N ILE A 214 -17.34 21.79 -51.60
CA ILE A 214 -16.72 23.02 -52.18
C ILE A 214 -16.17 22.65 -53.59
N ASN A 215 -16.79 23.18 -54.63
CA ASN A 215 -16.53 22.67 -56.01
C ASN A 215 -15.54 23.51 -56.85
N THR A 216 -15.14 24.70 -56.42
CA THR A 216 -14.23 25.57 -57.24
C THR A 216 -13.40 26.52 -56.44
N ASP A 217 -12.26 26.92 -56.99
CA ASP A 217 -11.33 27.93 -56.44
C ASP A 217 -11.91 29.36 -56.30
N THR A 218 -13.17 29.53 -56.69
CA THR A 218 -13.89 30.79 -56.57
C THR A 218 -15.18 30.61 -55.80
N ILE A 219 -15.33 31.39 -54.77
CA ILE A 219 -16.34 31.49 -53.69
C ILE A 219 -17.82 31.49 -54.15
N THR A 220 -18.15 31.02 -55.34
CA THR A 220 -19.47 31.33 -55.95
C THR A 220 -20.45 30.18 -56.05
N THR A 221 -20.08 28.93 -55.79
CA THR A 221 -21.04 27.82 -55.85
C THR A 221 -20.78 26.70 -54.83
N LEU A 222 -21.56 26.71 -53.79
CA LEU A 222 -21.80 25.51 -52.94
C LEU A 222 -22.83 24.64 -53.67
N THR A 223 -22.49 23.41 -53.98
CA THR A 223 -23.47 22.46 -54.50
C THR A 223 -23.97 21.60 -53.33
N GLN A 224 -25.24 21.73 -53.04
CA GLN A 224 -25.90 20.93 -52.00
C GLN A 224 -26.01 19.48 -52.56
N GLY A 225 -25.31 18.57 -51.87
CA GLY A 225 -25.51 17.14 -52.06
C GLY A 225 -26.50 16.60 -51.06
N SER A 226 -27.64 16.08 -51.49
CA SER A 226 -28.63 15.52 -50.59
C SER A 226 -28.24 14.10 -50.18
N ILE A 227 -27.68 13.95 -48.98
CA ILE A 227 -27.84 12.70 -48.21
C ILE A 227 -28.65 13.13 -46.99
N ALA A 228 -29.95 12.86 -47.00
CA ALA A 228 -30.75 12.97 -45.79
C ALA A 228 -30.29 11.87 -44.82
N ILE A 229 -29.55 12.24 -43.79
CA ILE A 229 -29.31 11.36 -42.65
C ILE A 229 -30.47 11.66 -41.69
N PRO A 230 -31.37 10.68 -41.44
CA PRO A 230 -32.44 10.89 -40.46
C PRO A 230 -31.85 11.31 -39.13
N CYS A 231 -32.47 12.24 -38.39
CA CYS A 231 -32.05 12.65 -37.03
C CYS A 231 -31.93 11.49 -36.04
N ASP A 232 -32.57 10.37 -36.34
CA ASP A 232 -32.64 9.17 -35.51
C ASP A 232 -31.42 8.22 -35.67
N SER A 233 -30.48 8.51 -36.55
CA SER A 233 -29.43 7.55 -36.93
C SER A 233 -28.00 7.90 -36.45
N VAL A 234 -27.81 8.92 -35.64
CA VAL A 234 -26.48 9.24 -35.07
C VAL A 234 -26.44 8.88 -33.62
N PHE A 235 -26.69 7.62 -33.31
CA PHE A 235 -26.50 7.08 -31.97
C PHE A 235 -25.28 6.17 -31.98
N THR A 236 -24.37 6.40 -31.05
CA THR A 236 -23.43 5.35 -30.62
C THR A 236 -24.10 4.65 -29.45
N ILE A 237 -24.16 3.33 -29.49
CA ILE A 237 -24.55 2.57 -28.30
C ILE A 237 -23.33 2.57 -27.37
N VAL A 238 -23.46 3.24 -26.25
CA VAL A 238 -22.44 3.25 -25.20
C VAL A 238 -22.91 2.33 -24.09
N ALA A 239 -22.03 1.43 -23.69
CA ALA A 239 -22.25 0.63 -22.50
C ALA A 239 -21.93 1.52 -21.28
N ASP A 240 -22.94 1.88 -20.53
CA ASP A 240 -22.79 2.60 -19.26
C ASP A 240 -23.06 1.65 -18.10
N THR A 241 -22.32 1.80 -17.00
CA THR A 241 -22.53 0.97 -15.81
C THR A 241 -23.53 1.64 -14.88
N VAL A 242 -24.68 1.01 -14.71
CA VAL A 242 -25.72 1.45 -13.75
C VAL A 242 -25.46 0.81 -12.40
N TRP A 243 -25.19 1.63 -11.41
CA TRP A 243 -24.89 1.23 -10.05
C TRP A 243 -26.15 1.19 -9.21
N THR A 244 -26.34 0.11 -8.46
CA THR A 244 -27.44 -0.08 -7.52
C THR A 244 -26.90 -0.28 -6.11
N HIS A 245 -27.33 0.54 -5.14
CA HIS A 245 -27.00 0.35 -3.73
C HIS A 245 -27.54 -0.99 -3.23
N VAL A 246 -26.70 -1.76 -2.54
CA VAL A 246 -27.08 -3.09 -1.99
C VAL A 246 -26.83 -3.22 -0.50
N TRP A 247 -25.88 -2.47 0.03
CA TRP A 247 -25.56 -2.49 1.46
C TRP A 247 -24.79 -1.24 1.85
N SER A 248 -24.95 -0.82 3.13
CA SER A 248 -24.12 0.21 3.75
C SER A 248 -24.15 0.09 5.27
N THR A 249 -23.13 0.66 5.92
CA THR A 249 -23.05 0.80 7.37
C THR A 249 -22.55 2.20 7.73
N PRO A 250 -23.11 2.87 8.77
CA PRO A 250 -22.59 4.15 9.24
C PRO A 250 -21.25 3.97 9.95
N GLY A 251 -20.49 5.06 10.07
CA GLY A 251 -19.25 5.12 10.83
C GLY A 251 -19.50 4.90 12.33
N GLN A 252 -18.52 4.28 12.99
CA GLN A 252 -18.52 4.05 14.42
C GLN A 252 -17.10 3.78 14.94
N LYS A 253 -16.88 3.98 16.23
CA LYS A 253 -15.62 3.63 16.87
C LYS A 253 -15.46 2.12 16.99
N LEU A 254 -14.21 1.67 16.95
CA LEU A 254 -13.90 0.23 17.09
C LEU A 254 -14.45 -0.35 18.41
N GLU A 255 -14.39 0.39 19.52
CA GLU A 255 -14.93 -0.07 20.80
C GLU A 255 -16.44 -0.37 20.73
N GLU A 256 -17.21 0.49 20.07
CA GLU A 256 -18.65 0.33 19.84
C GLU A 256 -18.90 -0.88 18.92
N PHE A 257 -18.11 -0.97 17.85
CA PHE A 257 -18.18 -2.08 16.91
C PHE A 257 -17.91 -3.43 17.58
N LEU A 258 -16.87 -3.53 18.40
CA LEU A 258 -16.56 -4.76 19.16
C LEU A 258 -17.69 -5.15 20.11
N ALA A 259 -18.29 -4.18 20.80
CA ALA A 259 -19.42 -4.43 21.70
C ALA A 259 -20.65 -4.98 20.95
N GLU A 260 -20.92 -4.51 19.74
CA GLU A 260 -22.02 -4.98 18.88
C GLU A 260 -21.70 -6.29 18.14
N ASN A 261 -20.41 -6.58 17.92
CA ASN A 261 -19.95 -7.74 17.15
C ASN A 261 -19.39 -8.87 18.03
N ASN A 262 -19.87 -9.00 19.26
CA ASN A 262 -19.44 -10.04 20.21
C ASN A 262 -17.94 -10.07 20.48
N GLY A 263 -17.27 -8.94 20.43
CA GLY A 263 -15.81 -8.82 20.62
C GLY A 263 -14.98 -9.20 19.40
N GLN A 264 -15.58 -9.52 18.27
CA GLN A 264 -14.87 -9.82 17.04
C GLN A 264 -14.48 -8.55 16.28
N TYR A 265 -13.24 -8.50 15.82
CA TYR A 265 -12.66 -7.34 15.17
C TYR A 265 -13.16 -7.10 13.75
N PHE A 266 -13.58 -8.12 13.05
CA PHE A 266 -14.19 -8.05 11.72
C PHE A 266 -15.59 -8.63 11.72
N LYS A 267 -16.46 -8.07 10.92
CA LYS A 267 -17.84 -8.52 10.74
C LYS A 267 -18.07 -8.95 9.31
N GLN A 268 -18.61 -10.15 9.17
CA GLN A 268 -18.96 -10.69 7.85
C GLN A 268 -20.34 -10.18 7.39
N VAL A 269 -20.41 -9.86 6.11
CA VAL A 269 -21.66 -9.49 5.40
C VAL A 269 -21.92 -10.54 4.32
N MET A 270 -23.18 -11.00 4.24
CA MET A 270 -23.64 -12.01 3.29
C MET A 270 -24.79 -11.44 2.46
N ILE A 271 -24.61 -11.33 1.14
CA ILE A 271 -25.57 -10.71 0.23
C ILE A 271 -25.95 -11.68 -0.89
N PRO A 272 -27.22 -12.10 -1.00
CA PRO A 272 -27.68 -12.93 -2.12
C PRO A 272 -27.84 -12.09 -3.39
N ILE A 273 -27.38 -12.61 -4.51
CA ILE A 273 -27.63 -12.04 -5.83
C ILE A 273 -28.82 -12.77 -6.46
N ARG A 274 -30.00 -12.15 -6.45
CA ARG A 274 -31.27 -12.76 -6.88
C ARG A 274 -31.90 -12.11 -8.11
N ASP A 275 -31.60 -10.86 -8.35
CA ASP A 275 -32.18 -10.12 -9.48
C ASP A 275 -31.52 -10.57 -10.78
N ALA A 276 -32.34 -11.01 -11.75
CA ALA A 276 -31.90 -11.50 -13.05
C ALA A 276 -31.06 -10.46 -13.83
N LYS A 277 -31.24 -9.17 -13.57
CA LYS A 277 -30.44 -8.10 -14.22
C LYS A 277 -28.95 -8.22 -13.99
N TYR A 278 -28.50 -8.90 -12.90
CA TYR A 278 -27.10 -9.08 -12.59
C TYR A 278 -26.43 -10.28 -13.29
N PHE A 279 -27.26 -11.20 -13.86
CA PHE A 279 -26.75 -12.40 -14.54
C PHE A 279 -26.39 -12.10 -15.99
N THR A 280 -25.39 -11.24 -16.14
CA THR A 280 -24.85 -10.79 -17.42
C THR A 280 -23.35 -11.05 -17.49
N ASP A 281 -22.76 -10.88 -18.65
CA ASP A 281 -21.31 -10.92 -18.82
C ASP A 281 -20.60 -9.64 -18.38
N HIS A 282 -21.35 -8.63 -17.90
CA HIS A 282 -20.87 -7.34 -17.44
C HIS A 282 -21.40 -7.02 -16.04
N PHE A 283 -21.11 -7.90 -15.09
CA PHE A 283 -21.38 -7.65 -13.69
C PHE A 283 -20.16 -7.00 -13.04
N TYR A 284 -20.41 -6.04 -12.15
CA TYR A 284 -19.41 -5.36 -11.33
C TYR A 284 -19.92 -5.22 -9.90
N PHE A 285 -19.01 -5.07 -8.96
CA PHE A 285 -19.32 -4.55 -7.65
C PHE A 285 -18.29 -3.50 -7.26
N ARG A 286 -18.67 -2.56 -6.40
CA ARG A 286 -17.73 -1.60 -5.84
C ARG A 286 -18.05 -1.26 -4.41
N PHE A 287 -17.01 -1.13 -3.62
CA PHE A 287 -17.06 -0.43 -2.35
C PHE A 287 -16.70 1.03 -2.58
N TYR A 288 -17.27 1.89 -1.77
CA TYR A 288 -16.82 3.27 -1.61
C TYR A 288 -17.18 3.77 -0.22
N ASN A 289 -16.48 4.80 0.25
CA ASN A 289 -16.76 5.42 1.53
C ASN A 289 -17.25 6.85 1.37
N TYR A 290 -18.15 7.24 2.27
CA TYR A 290 -18.33 8.63 2.64
C TYR A 290 -17.41 8.91 3.80
N ALA A 291 -16.68 10.00 3.71
CA ALA A 291 -15.72 10.46 4.70
C ALA A 291 -15.90 11.95 4.96
N SER A 292 -15.40 12.43 6.10
CA SER A 292 -15.40 13.85 6.45
C SER A 292 -14.07 14.20 7.13
N ILE A 293 -13.55 15.41 6.93
CA ILE A 293 -12.31 15.85 7.55
C ILE A 293 -12.58 16.83 8.68
N VAL A 294 -11.86 16.67 9.80
CA VAL A 294 -12.08 17.48 11.02
C VAL A 294 -11.85 18.98 10.79
N SER A 295 -11.01 19.37 9.82
CA SER A 295 -10.71 20.76 9.54
C SER A 295 -10.35 21.02 8.10
N SER A 296 -11.13 21.86 7.43
CA SER A 296 -10.83 22.37 6.09
C SER A 296 -9.66 23.37 6.04
N SER A 297 -9.12 23.80 7.18
CA SER A 297 -8.04 24.79 7.24
C SER A 297 -6.65 24.19 7.02
N LEU A 298 -6.51 22.87 7.15
CA LEU A 298 -5.29 22.13 6.90
C LEU A 298 -5.58 20.81 6.15
N PRO A 299 -6.28 20.84 5.01
CA PRO A 299 -6.72 19.63 4.33
C PRO A 299 -5.55 18.74 3.88
N ASN A 300 -4.37 19.30 3.79
CA ASN A 300 -3.21 18.66 3.20
C ASN A 300 -2.31 17.93 4.20
N ASN A 301 -2.60 17.99 5.49
CA ASN A 301 -1.74 17.43 6.53
C ASN A 301 -2.37 16.29 7.31
N ARG A 302 -3.62 15.93 7.03
CA ARG A 302 -4.36 14.93 7.78
C ARG A 302 -5.13 14.03 6.82
N GLY A 303 -4.43 13.10 6.23
CA GLY A 303 -4.99 11.88 5.71
C GLY A 303 -5.10 10.85 6.82
N GLU A 304 -5.69 9.71 6.49
CA GLU A 304 -5.91 8.59 7.41
C GLU A 304 -6.97 8.89 8.46
N GLU A 305 -7.95 9.68 8.04
CA GLU A 305 -9.21 9.86 8.75
C GLU A 305 -10.25 8.87 8.20
N ASP A 306 -11.25 8.51 9.00
CA ASP A 306 -12.41 7.69 8.61
C ASP A 306 -12.07 6.32 8.01
N ILE A 307 -11.15 5.62 8.67
CA ILE A 307 -10.59 4.37 8.17
C ILE A 307 -11.64 3.26 8.10
N TRP A 308 -11.66 2.58 6.95
CA TRP A 308 -12.39 1.34 6.74
C TRP A 308 -11.46 0.25 6.22
N ASN A 309 -11.46 -0.91 6.86
CA ASN A 309 -10.72 -2.08 6.43
C ASN A 309 -11.69 -3.12 5.88
N ILE A 310 -11.35 -3.72 4.73
CA ILE A 310 -12.14 -4.76 4.06
C ILE A 310 -11.22 -5.96 3.79
N ASP A 311 -11.72 -7.16 4.08
CA ASP A 311 -11.01 -8.42 3.87
C ASP A 311 -11.95 -9.50 3.33
N LEU A 312 -11.41 -10.60 2.84
CA LEU A 312 -12.12 -11.81 2.43
C LEU A 312 -13.32 -11.57 1.51
N VAL A 313 -13.10 -10.85 0.40
CA VAL A 313 -14.13 -10.62 -0.61
C VAL A 313 -14.33 -11.90 -1.42
N TYR A 314 -15.54 -12.48 -1.34
CA TYR A 314 -15.85 -13.76 -1.96
C TYR A 314 -17.21 -13.77 -2.65
N LEU A 315 -17.22 -14.09 -3.93
CA LEU A 315 -18.42 -14.23 -4.76
C LEU A 315 -18.41 -15.60 -5.43
N ASN A 316 -19.45 -16.41 -5.18
CA ASN A 316 -19.58 -17.74 -5.79
C ASN A 316 -21.03 -18.22 -5.84
N LEU A 317 -21.25 -19.26 -6.64
CA LEU A 317 -22.53 -19.97 -6.73
C LEU A 317 -22.64 -21.10 -5.69
N ASN A 318 -23.83 -21.68 -5.57
CA ASN A 318 -24.18 -22.76 -4.61
C ASN A 318 -23.96 -22.39 -3.15
N ARG A 319 -24.04 -21.11 -2.81
CA ARG A 319 -23.90 -20.59 -1.45
C ARG A 319 -25.26 -20.26 -0.83
N ASN A 320 -25.30 -20.11 0.47
CA ASN A 320 -26.50 -19.68 1.21
C ASN A 320 -26.09 -18.73 2.36
N ILE A 321 -27.07 -18.18 3.08
CA ILE A 321 -26.82 -17.20 4.16
C ILE A 321 -25.96 -17.75 5.30
N ASN A 322 -25.93 -19.07 5.51
CA ASN A 322 -25.15 -19.73 6.55
C ASN A 322 -23.78 -20.22 6.05
N ASP A 323 -23.48 -20.03 4.79
CA ASP A 323 -22.20 -20.35 4.19
C ASP A 323 -21.18 -19.21 4.47
N THR A 324 -20.85 -19.07 5.76
CA THR A 324 -20.03 -17.97 6.29
C THR A 324 -18.54 -18.31 6.36
N HIS A 325 -18.14 -19.47 5.86
CA HIS A 325 -16.79 -19.99 5.91
C HIS A 325 -16.17 -20.13 4.52
N TYR A 326 -14.87 -20.29 4.51
CA TYR A 326 -14.07 -20.57 3.32
C TYR A 326 -12.99 -21.59 3.67
N PRO A 327 -12.83 -22.71 2.94
CA PRO A 327 -11.87 -23.74 3.28
C PRO A 327 -10.43 -23.25 3.04
N LYS A 328 -9.89 -22.54 4.01
CA LYS A 328 -8.55 -21.95 3.97
C LYS A 328 -7.95 -21.86 5.37
N LEU A 329 -6.66 -22.18 5.44
CA LEU A 329 -5.78 -21.80 6.53
C LEU A 329 -5.04 -20.52 6.13
N ALA A 330 -4.82 -19.59 7.05
CA ALA A 330 -4.09 -18.39 6.78
C ALA A 330 -3.19 -18.00 7.97
N PHE A 331 -2.00 -17.49 7.67
CA PHE A 331 -1.30 -16.66 8.63
C PHE A 331 -2.04 -15.35 8.77
N SER A 332 -2.11 -14.83 9.98
CA SER A 332 -2.65 -13.52 10.29
C SER A 332 -1.61 -12.68 11.01
N GLY A 333 -1.86 -11.36 11.09
CA GLY A 333 -0.94 -10.44 11.74
C GLY A 333 0.36 -10.21 10.99
N GLN A 334 1.29 -9.59 11.67
CA GLN A 334 2.54 -9.10 11.11
C GLN A 334 3.59 -10.20 10.95
N ARG A 335 4.56 -9.95 10.07
CA ARG A 335 5.73 -10.81 9.88
C ARG A 335 6.63 -10.75 11.12
N PRO A 336 6.87 -11.84 11.83
CA PRO A 336 7.64 -11.81 13.05
C PRO A 336 9.13 -11.64 12.77
N SER A 337 9.76 -10.57 13.27
CA SER A 337 11.22 -10.50 13.29
C SER A 337 11.80 -11.57 14.21
N PHE A 338 12.91 -12.19 13.80
CA PHE A 338 13.68 -13.09 14.67
C PHE A 338 14.45 -12.33 15.77
N LEU A 339 14.56 -11.01 15.63
CA LEU A 339 15.19 -10.14 16.62
C LEU A 339 14.19 -9.74 17.71
N ASN A 340 14.67 -9.66 18.94
CA ASN A 340 13.85 -9.27 20.09
C ASN A 340 13.27 -7.86 19.99
N ARG A 341 14.04 -6.92 19.42
CA ARG A 341 13.74 -5.50 19.51
C ARG A 341 13.69 -4.82 18.14
N TYR A 342 14.45 -5.29 17.18
CA TYR A 342 14.67 -4.63 15.92
C TYR A 342 14.15 -5.45 14.74
N GLN A 343 13.83 -4.81 13.63
CA GLN A 343 13.62 -5.48 12.34
C GLN A 343 14.96 -5.76 11.65
N SER A 344 15.96 -4.90 11.89
CA SER A 344 17.33 -5.12 11.45
C SER A 344 18.30 -4.54 12.48
N MET A 345 19.46 -5.16 12.65
CA MET A 345 20.53 -4.66 13.49
C MET A 345 21.90 -4.89 12.83
N PRO A 346 22.95 -4.11 13.19
CA PRO A 346 24.28 -4.32 12.66
C PRO A 346 24.80 -5.71 12.98
N TYR A 347 25.36 -6.38 11.97
CA TYR A 347 25.86 -7.74 12.13
C TYR A 347 26.97 -7.84 13.21
N ARG A 348 27.81 -6.82 13.32
CA ARG A 348 28.81 -6.73 14.38
C ARG A 348 28.18 -6.70 15.77
N GLN A 349 27.12 -5.93 15.95
CA GLN A 349 26.39 -5.79 17.21
C GLN A 349 25.63 -7.09 17.56
N TYR A 350 25.05 -7.75 16.56
CA TYR A 350 24.50 -9.08 16.73
C TYR A 350 25.54 -10.08 17.26
N ARG A 351 26.72 -10.13 16.65
CA ARG A 351 27.81 -11.04 17.08
C ARG A 351 28.33 -10.73 18.49
N ALA A 352 28.26 -9.48 18.93
CA ALA A 352 28.69 -9.10 20.27
C ALA A 352 27.79 -9.69 21.37
N ASN A 353 26.49 -9.80 21.11
CA ASN A 353 25.54 -10.39 22.07
C ASN A 353 24.35 -11.08 21.36
N PRO A 354 24.58 -12.23 20.69
CA PRO A 354 23.54 -12.89 19.91
C PRO A 354 22.36 -13.38 20.76
N ASN A 355 22.62 -13.86 21.97
CA ASN A 355 21.59 -14.42 22.84
C ASN A 355 20.56 -13.38 23.29
N SER A 356 20.97 -12.12 23.47
CA SER A 356 20.02 -11.05 23.78
C SER A 356 19.34 -10.45 22.55
N ALA A 357 19.95 -10.63 21.38
CA ALA A 357 19.45 -10.10 20.13
C ALA A 357 18.31 -10.94 19.54
N ILE A 358 18.39 -12.27 19.66
CA ILE A 358 17.43 -13.23 19.08
C ILE A 358 16.31 -13.51 20.05
N ARG A 359 15.10 -13.61 19.56
CA ARG A 359 13.93 -14.08 20.30
C ARG A 359 14.10 -15.55 20.67
N GLU A 360 13.61 -15.94 21.82
CA GLU A 360 13.55 -17.33 22.22
C GLU A 360 12.52 -18.09 21.36
N SER A 361 11.39 -17.45 21.09
CA SER A 361 10.31 -18.01 20.27
C SER A 361 9.65 -16.95 19.40
N LEU A 362 9.00 -17.38 18.32
CA LEU A 362 8.22 -16.53 17.43
C LEU A 362 6.75 -16.56 17.83
N HIS A 363 6.13 -15.39 17.86
CA HIS A 363 4.69 -15.26 17.98
C HIS A 363 4.08 -15.31 16.57
N LEU A 364 3.12 -16.20 16.36
CA LEU A 364 2.45 -16.40 15.09
C LEU A 364 0.96 -16.62 15.34
N ASP A 365 0.15 -15.92 14.59
CA ASP A 365 -1.30 -16.09 14.58
C ASP A 365 -1.72 -16.86 13.33
N ILE A 366 -2.54 -17.90 13.54
CA ILE A 366 -3.06 -18.76 12.48
C ILE A 366 -4.57 -18.74 12.56
N SER A 367 -5.24 -18.44 11.45
CA SER A 367 -6.69 -18.54 11.30
C SER A 367 -7.08 -19.74 10.45
N ASN A 368 -8.12 -20.43 10.89
CA ASN A 368 -8.83 -21.45 10.14
C ASN A 368 -10.18 -20.85 9.69
N LEU A 369 -10.30 -20.54 8.43
CA LEU A 369 -11.50 -19.91 7.87
C LEU A 369 -12.57 -20.94 7.47
N ASP A 370 -12.30 -22.22 7.63
CA ASP A 370 -13.27 -23.30 7.46
C ASP A 370 -14.19 -23.44 8.69
N ASN A 371 -15.24 -24.26 8.58
CA ASN A 371 -16.22 -24.52 9.64
C ASN A 371 -15.91 -25.78 10.44
N ILE A 372 -14.79 -26.42 10.19
CA ILE A 372 -14.33 -27.62 10.90
C ILE A 372 -12.92 -27.40 11.46
N PRO A 373 -12.56 -28.03 12.58
CA PRO A 373 -11.20 -28.02 13.06
C PRO A 373 -10.24 -28.71 12.07
N HIS A 374 -9.03 -28.20 11.93
CA HIS A 374 -7.95 -28.76 11.12
C HIS A 374 -6.74 -29.11 11.95
N GLU A 375 -6.10 -30.23 11.63
CA GLU A 375 -4.79 -30.62 12.17
C GLU A 375 -3.70 -29.98 11.30
N VAL A 376 -3.16 -28.86 11.76
CA VAL A 376 -2.24 -28.02 11.00
C VAL A 376 -0.81 -28.37 11.33
N ASN A 377 -0.05 -28.71 10.30
CA ASN A 377 1.39 -28.83 10.38
C ASN A 377 2.02 -27.47 10.14
N TYR A 378 3.00 -27.11 10.92
CA TYR A 378 3.78 -25.91 10.75
C TYR A 378 5.26 -26.23 10.62
N TYR A 379 5.93 -25.60 9.66
CA TYR A 379 7.37 -25.60 9.58
C TYR A 379 7.90 -24.26 9.06
N TYR A 380 9.16 -23.95 9.32
CA TYR A 380 9.82 -22.81 8.73
C TYR A 380 11.22 -23.17 8.22
N GLU A 381 11.68 -22.39 7.26
CA GLU A 381 12.99 -22.45 6.65
C GLU A 381 13.71 -21.11 6.77
N VAL A 382 15.00 -21.17 7.07
CA VAL A 382 15.91 -20.04 7.09
C VAL A 382 17.01 -20.30 6.08
N HIS A 383 17.10 -19.47 5.05
CA HIS A 383 18.06 -19.63 3.97
C HIS A 383 18.95 -18.39 3.85
N GLN A 384 20.27 -18.54 4.01
CA GLN A 384 21.20 -17.42 3.85
C GLN A 384 21.27 -16.99 2.39
N ILE A 385 21.00 -15.71 2.12
CA ILE A 385 21.08 -15.15 0.78
C ILE A 385 22.56 -14.99 0.40
N GLY A 386 22.94 -15.56 -0.75
CA GLY A 386 24.33 -15.55 -1.20
C GLY A 386 25.30 -16.42 -0.41
N GLY A 387 24.80 -17.28 0.49
CA GLY A 387 25.57 -18.19 1.31
C GLY A 387 25.07 -19.62 1.26
N ASN A 388 25.66 -20.49 2.09
CA ASN A 388 25.33 -21.92 2.14
C ASN A 388 24.56 -22.32 3.41
N GLN A 389 24.28 -21.39 4.32
CA GLN A 389 23.56 -21.73 5.53
C GLN A 389 22.08 -21.95 5.21
N HIS A 390 21.59 -23.11 5.55
CA HIS A 390 20.19 -23.49 5.46
C HIS A 390 19.80 -24.19 6.76
N TYR A 391 18.65 -23.81 7.27
CA TYR A 391 18.07 -24.41 8.47
C TYR A 391 16.57 -24.57 8.26
N SER A 392 16.02 -25.68 8.73
CA SER A 392 14.57 -25.92 8.74
C SER A 392 14.13 -26.51 10.07
N ARG A 393 12.94 -26.19 10.49
CA ARG A 393 12.31 -26.73 11.68
C ARG A 393 10.87 -27.07 11.43
N VAL A 394 10.49 -28.28 11.81
CA VAL A 394 9.11 -28.78 11.77
C VAL A 394 8.62 -28.89 13.21
N LEU A 395 7.41 -28.46 13.49
CA LEU A 395 6.74 -28.61 14.77
C LEU A 395 5.69 -29.73 14.70
N ASP A 396 5.30 -30.22 15.88
CA ASP A 396 4.20 -31.17 15.99
C ASP A 396 2.89 -30.53 15.48
N PRO A 397 2.00 -31.30 14.85
CA PRO A 397 0.72 -30.81 14.39
C PRO A 397 -0.12 -30.20 15.54
N ILE A 398 -0.83 -29.13 15.22
CA ILE A 398 -1.69 -28.40 16.15
C ILE A 398 -3.13 -28.37 15.61
N THR A 399 -4.11 -28.59 16.48
CA THR A 399 -5.53 -28.42 16.12
C THR A 399 -5.86 -26.93 16.07
N VAL A 400 -6.31 -26.46 14.92
CA VAL A 400 -6.79 -25.08 14.72
C VAL A 400 -8.30 -25.10 14.54
N ASN A 401 -9.03 -24.57 15.51
CA ASN A 401 -10.47 -24.45 15.46
C ASN A 401 -10.94 -23.36 14.49
N PRO A 402 -12.20 -23.41 14.04
CA PRO A 402 -12.76 -22.36 13.18
C PRO A 402 -12.58 -20.95 13.75
N TYR A 403 -12.10 -20.01 12.93
CA TYR A 403 -11.86 -18.62 13.32
C TYR A 403 -13.13 -17.94 13.85
N GLN A 404 -14.28 -18.19 13.24
CA GLN A 404 -15.56 -17.59 13.67
C GLN A 404 -16.02 -18.05 15.07
N GLU A 405 -15.55 -19.20 15.54
CA GLU A 405 -15.91 -19.74 16.85
C GLU A 405 -14.88 -19.39 17.92
N SER A 406 -13.60 -19.43 17.56
CA SER A 406 -12.49 -19.40 18.51
C SER A 406 -11.49 -18.26 18.29
N GLY A 407 -11.62 -17.50 17.19
CA GLY A 407 -10.61 -16.52 16.76
C GLY A 407 -9.34 -17.21 16.26
N TYR A 408 -8.19 -16.53 16.38
CA TYR A 408 -6.91 -17.12 16.02
C TYR A 408 -6.50 -18.25 16.95
N LEU A 409 -5.76 -19.21 16.41
CA LEU A 409 -4.84 -19.96 17.22
C LEU A 409 -3.58 -19.12 17.41
N THR A 410 -3.39 -18.63 18.62
CA THR A 410 -2.17 -17.92 19.02
C THR A 410 -1.32 -18.89 19.83
N CYS A 411 -0.03 -19.02 19.48
CA CYS A 411 0.87 -19.84 20.27
C CYS A 411 1.09 -19.21 21.67
N LEU A 412 1.26 -20.06 22.68
CA LEU A 412 1.48 -19.64 24.06
C LEU A 412 2.98 -19.59 24.38
N PRO A 413 3.46 -18.53 25.07
CA PRO A 413 4.83 -18.48 25.58
C PRO A 413 5.05 -19.55 26.67
N ASP A 414 6.30 -19.77 27.05
CA ASP A 414 6.68 -20.63 28.16
C ASP A 414 6.42 -22.15 28.01
N GLY A 415 6.24 -22.62 26.77
CA GLY A 415 6.11 -24.04 26.48
C GLY A 415 4.74 -24.67 26.80
N GLU A 416 3.73 -23.84 27.08
CA GLU A 416 2.33 -24.30 27.09
C GLU A 416 1.89 -24.71 25.68
N SER A 417 0.92 -25.59 25.56
CA SER A 417 0.45 -26.06 24.26
C SER A 417 -0.72 -25.18 23.76
N PRO A 418 -0.66 -24.68 22.51
CA PRO A 418 0.39 -24.83 21.50
C PRO A 418 1.60 -23.93 21.80
N ALA A 419 2.79 -24.52 21.86
CA ALA A 419 4.01 -23.78 22.14
C ALA A 419 4.42 -22.90 20.94
N CYS A 420 4.92 -21.69 21.23
CA CYS A 420 5.52 -20.84 20.20
C CYS A 420 6.76 -21.51 19.60
N PRO A 421 6.98 -21.36 18.28
CA PRO A 421 8.16 -21.92 17.63
C PRO A 421 9.46 -21.41 18.26
N TYR A 422 10.24 -22.29 18.83
CA TYR A 422 11.56 -21.96 19.38
C TYR A 422 12.52 -21.59 18.24
N VAL A 423 13.24 -20.48 18.36
CA VAL A 423 14.12 -19.96 17.32
C VAL A 423 15.55 -20.47 17.47
N GLY A 424 16.11 -20.44 18.65
CA GLY A 424 17.47 -20.92 18.92
C GLY A 424 18.57 -20.28 18.08
N GLU A 425 19.74 -20.91 18.03
CA GLU A 425 20.95 -20.42 17.37
C GLU A 425 20.89 -20.61 15.84
N LEU A 426 20.10 -19.80 15.12
CA LEU A 426 19.87 -20.00 13.69
C LEU A 426 20.82 -19.27 12.78
N PHE A 427 21.42 -18.16 13.23
CA PHE A 427 22.17 -17.26 12.37
C PHE A 427 23.69 -17.44 12.51
N SER A 428 24.40 -17.33 11.40
CA SER A 428 25.86 -17.42 11.36
C SER A 428 26.53 -16.40 12.27
N MET A 429 27.64 -16.79 12.87
CA MET A 429 28.54 -15.95 13.66
C MET A 429 29.87 -15.69 12.90
N SER A 430 29.91 -15.95 11.60
CA SER A 430 31.12 -15.82 10.78
C SER A 430 31.65 -14.39 10.76
N TYR A 431 32.95 -14.24 10.96
CA TYR A 431 33.67 -12.98 10.81
C TYR A 431 34.10 -12.70 9.35
N ALA A 432 33.77 -13.60 8.43
CA ALA A 432 34.06 -13.43 7.01
C ALA A 432 33.15 -12.42 6.31
N TYR A 433 32.07 -12.02 6.99
CA TYR A 433 31.07 -11.11 6.44
C TYR A 433 30.90 -9.89 7.34
N ASP A 434 30.70 -8.71 6.74
CA ASP A 434 30.32 -7.47 7.45
C ASP A 434 28.81 -7.30 7.54
N SER A 435 28.06 -7.96 6.65
CA SER A 435 26.60 -8.03 6.63
C SER A 435 26.14 -9.40 6.15
N VAL A 436 24.93 -9.78 6.55
CA VAL A 436 24.31 -11.03 6.11
C VAL A 436 22.80 -10.85 6.09
N SER A 437 22.11 -11.52 5.18
CA SER A 437 20.66 -11.55 5.16
C SER A 437 20.15 -12.96 4.89
N TYR A 438 18.95 -13.22 5.37
CA TYR A 438 18.29 -14.52 5.28
C TYR A 438 16.89 -14.34 4.71
N GLU A 439 16.50 -15.24 3.83
CA GLU A 439 15.11 -15.44 3.46
C GLU A 439 14.49 -16.40 4.47
N ILE A 440 13.39 -15.96 5.08
CA ILE A 440 12.62 -16.75 6.04
C ILE A 440 11.31 -17.13 5.38
N LYS A 441 10.98 -18.42 5.40
CA LYS A 441 9.71 -18.94 4.88
C LYS A 441 8.99 -19.73 5.97
N HIS A 442 7.77 -19.34 6.28
CA HIS A 442 6.87 -20.09 7.15
C HIS A 442 5.81 -20.76 6.31
N TYR A 443 5.43 -21.97 6.69
CA TYR A 443 4.41 -22.75 6.02
C TYR A 443 3.47 -23.37 7.04
N ILE A 444 2.17 -23.29 6.76
CA ILE A 444 1.14 -24.06 7.43
C ILE A 444 0.39 -24.91 6.39
N TYR A 445 0.06 -26.14 6.75
CA TYR A 445 -0.69 -27.00 5.84
C TYR A 445 -1.47 -28.08 6.58
N ASP A 446 -2.63 -28.44 6.00
CA ASP A 446 -3.36 -29.67 6.31
C ASP A 446 -3.43 -30.51 5.04
N SER A 447 -2.69 -31.65 5.05
CA SER A 447 -2.62 -32.58 3.93
C SER A 447 -3.77 -33.61 3.93
N THR A 448 -4.61 -33.62 4.95
CA THR A 448 -5.76 -34.54 5.03
C THR A 448 -6.91 -34.04 4.14
N CYS A 449 -6.94 -32.78 3.79
CA CYS A 449 -7.91 -32.17 2.88
C CYS A 449 -7.59 -32.46 1.41
N THR A 450 -8.62 -32.40 0.57
CA THR A 450 -8.46 -32.57 -0.89
C THR A 450 -9.21 -31.46 -1.61
N PRO A 451 -8.51 -30.46 -2.25
CA PRO A 451 -7.05 -30.28 -2.21
C PRO A 451 -6.51 -29.95 -0.82
N PRO A 452 -5.21 -30.14 -0.55
CA PRO A 452 -4.60 -29.73 0.71
C PRO A 452 -4.78 -28.22 0.97
N LEU A 453 -5.05 -27.85 2.21
CA LEU A 453 -5.04 -26.45 2.62
C LEU A 453 -3.61 -26.05 2.94
N VAL A 454 -3.14 -24.95 2.35
CA VAL A 454 -1.75 -24.48 2.51
C VAL A 454 -1.75 -22.96 2.55
N ASP A 455 -0.95 -22.40 3.45
CA ASP A 455 -0.54 -20.97 3.38
C ASP A 455 0.95 -20.82 3.66
N SER A 456 1.53 -19.73 3.20
CA SER A 456 2.95 -19.42 3.38
C SER A 456 3.20 -17.93 3.56
N MET A 457 4.22 -17.62 4.35
CA MET A 457 4.67 -16.27 4.60
C MET A 457 6.17 -16.21 4.36
N VAL A 458 6.61 -15.27 3.52
CA VAL A 458 8.02 -15.10 3.15
C VAL A 458 8.45 -13.68 3.43
N TYR A 459 9.60 -13.51 4.10
CA TYR A 459 10.20 -12.21 4.34
C TYR A 459 11.71 -12.32 4.50
N ARG A 460 12.39 -11.19 4.63
CA ARG A 460 13.84 -11.13 4.77
C ARG A 460 14.23 -10.65 6.17
N GLN A 461 15.09 -11.40 6.85
CA GLN A 461 15.77 -10.97 8.07
C GLN A 461 17.17 -10.48 7.71
N GLY A 462 17.46 -9.21 7.98
CA GLY A 462 18.74 -8.60 7.65
C GLY A 462 19.59 -8.25 8.87
N PHE A 463 20.92 -8.48 8.73
CA PHE A 463 21.95 -7.98 9.62
C PHE A 463 22.92 -7.16 8.77
N TYR A 464 22.76 -5.86 8.81
CA TYR A 464 23.51 -4.94 7.94
C TYR A 464 24.54 -4.13 8.75
N ASN A 465 24.59 -2.82 8.53
CA ASN A 465 25.39 -1.88 9.30
C ASN A 465 24.50 -0.79 9.99
N TYR A 466 23.19 -1.00 10.06
CA TYR A 466 22.25 -0.09 10.67
C TYR A 466 21.27 -0.81 11.59
N TYR A 467 20.71 -0.07 12.54
CA TYR A 467 19.54 -0.50 13.28
C TYR A 467 18.25 -0.01 12.60
N ALA A 468 17.22 -0.83 12.60
CA ALA A 468 15.88 -0.45 12.17
C ALA A 468 14.83 -1.03 13.12
N TYR A 469 13.87 -0.20 13.53
CA TYR A 469 12.64 -0.65 14.17
C TYR A 469 11.55 -0.92 13.13
N ASP A 470 11.62 -0.23 12.01
CA ASP A 470 10.71 -0.29 10.87
C ASP A 470 11.07 -1.43 9.91
N ASP A 471 10.08 -1.91 9.16
CA ASP A 471 10.27 -2.94 8.13
C ASP A 471 10.66 -2.36 6.75
N GLY A 472 10.68 -1.04 6.62
CA GLY A 472 11.02 -0.32 5.39
C GLY A 472 9.82 0.20 4.62
N ILE A 473 8.60 -0.05 5.09
CA ILE A 473 7.36 0.37 4.46
C ILE A 473 6.71 1.41 5.37
N PRO A 474 6.46 2.62 4.89
CA PRO A 474 5.70 3.62 5.63
C PRO A 474 4.21 3.49 5.32
N GLU A 475 3.39 3.36 6.32
CA GLU A 475 1.95 3.57 6.20
C GLU A 475 1.61 5.04 6.33
N MET A 476 2.34 5.77 7.18
CA MET A 476 2.07 7.15 7.54
C MET A 476 3.32 8.02 7.47
N GLY A 477 3.12 9.32 7.56
CA GLY A 477 4.14 10.29 7.86
C GLY A 477 4.04 10.80 9.29
N TYR A 478 5.18 11.17 9.90
CA TYR A 478 5.25 11.68 11.25
C TYR A 478 6.08 12.96 11.31
N GLY A 479 5.65 13.90 12.12
CA GLY A 479 6.42 15.11 12.41
C GLY A 479 5.88 15.91 13.57
N VAL A 480 6.57 17.03 13.87
CA VAL A 480 6.18 18.01 14.88
C VAL A 480 6.12 19.40 14.25
N GLU A 481 5.25 20.27 14.73
CA GLU A 481 4.96 21.53 14.01
C GLU A 481 5.80 22.75 14.45
N PRO A 482 6.10 22.98 15.76
CA PRO A 482 6.71 24.23 16.18
C PRO A 482 8.19 24.32 15.84
N ALA A 483 8.69 25.55 15.63
CA ALA A 483 10.12 25.82 15.56
C ALA A 483 10.82 25.33 16.86
N ASN A 484 11.99 24.72 16.71
CA ASN A 484 12.72 24.01 17.75
C ASN A 484 12.03 22.76 18.30
N GLY A 485 10.91 22.36 17.70
CA GLY A 485 10.33 21.05 17.89
C GLY A 485 11.31 19.96 17.51
N ARG A 486 11.35 18.89 18.28
CA ARG A 486 12.29 17.80 18.09
C ARG A 486 11.64 16.46 18.39
N PHE A 487 12.13 15.43 17.72
CA PHE A 487 11.78 14.05 18.00
C PHE A 487 13.02 13.17 17.89
N ALA A 488 13.03 12.06 18.59
CA ALA A 488 14.16 11.15 18.65
C ALA A 488 13.73 9.72 18.91
N VAL A 489 14.55 8.77 18.47
CA VAL A 489 14.38 7.35 18.70
C VAL A 489 15.53 6.83 19.55
N MET A 490 15.22 5.98 20.53
CA MET A 490 16.16 5.32 21.41
C MET A 490 16.75 4.07 20.76
N PHE A 491 18.07 3.97 20.76
CA PHE A 491 18.81 2.78 20.33
C PHE A 491 19.77 2.33 21.42
N GLU A 492 20.19 1.08 21.36
CA GLU A 492 21.14 0.49 22.30
C GLU A 492 22.20 -0.31 21.56
N LEU A 493 23.47 0.03 21.82
CA LEU A 493 24.62 -0.73 21.34
C LEU A 493 24.92 -1.87 22.31
N ALA A 494 25.06 -3.09 21.78
CA ALA A 494 25.49 -4.26 22.55
C ALA A 494 26.98 -4.20 22.92
N ASP A 495 27.77 -3.50 22.12
CA ASP A 495 29.20 -3.23 22.37
C ASP A 495 29.53 -1.83 21.86
N TYR A 496 30.64 -1.26 22.36
CA TYR A 496 31.17 0.02 21.89
C TYR A 496 31.30 0.05 20.37
N ASP A 497 30.82 1.11 19.73
CA ASP A 497 30.90 1.31 18.29
C ASP A 497 30.93 2.80 17.92
N THR A 498 31.04 3.09 16.63
CA THR A 498 31.02 4.44 16.08
C THR A 498 29.86 4.63 15.11
N LEU A 499 29.11 5.72 15.25
CA LEU A 499 28.08 6.13 14.30
C LEU A 499 28.75 6.91 13.17
N GLN A 500 28.37 6.54 11.93
CA GLN A 500 28.87 7.12 10.67
C GLN A 500 27.91 8.13 10.06
N GLY A 501 26.62 7.96 10.35
CA GLY A 501 25.53 8.73 9.79
C GLY A 501 24.18 8.14 10.17
N VAL A 502 23.15 8.59 9.50
CA VAL A 502 21.78 8.12 9.67
C VAL A 502 21.07 8.05 8.33
N GLN A 503 20.24 7.05 8.17
CA GLN A 503 19.30 6.95 7.06
C GLN A 503 17.93 7.41 7.55
N LEU A 504 17.29 8.28 6.77
CA LEU A 504 15.97 8.87 7.04
C LEU A 504 15.09 8.68 5.82
N LEU A 505 13.87 8.23 6.02
CA LEU A 505 12.86 8.22 4.98
C LEU A 505 12.00 9.48 5.11
N PHE A 506 12.03 10.37 4.11
CA PHE A 506 11.19 11.58 4.13
C PHE A 506 9.90 11.36 3.35
N ASN A 507 8.83 11.90 3.89
CA ASN A 507 7.57 12.00 3.19
C ASN A 507 7.57 13.20 2.24
N HIS A 508 7.11 13.03 1.01
CA HIS A 508 6.86 14.10 0.06
C HIS A 508 5.60 14.86 0.45
N THR A 509 5.56 15.40 1.64
CA THR A 509 4.42 16.25 1.95
C THR A 509 4.62 17.65 1.42
N LEU A 510 3.66 18.12 1.05
CA LEU A 510 2.91 19.34 1.03
C LEU A 510 3.67 20.53 1.56
N ASN A 511 3.70 21.55 0.76
CA ASN A 511 4.18 22.87 1.11
C ASN A 511 5.70 22.99 1.19
N ASP A 512 6.11 24.14 1.68
CA ASP A 512 7.49 24.56 1.88
C ASP A 512 8.29 23.68 2.89
N ALA A 513 7.66 22.76 3.60
CA ALA A 513 8.32 21.92 4.59
C ALA A 513 9.49 21.13 4.02
N ASN A 514 9.36 20.71 2.77
CA ASN A 514 10.38 19.98 2.03
C ASN A 514 11.65 20.80 1.71
N TYR A 515 11.57 22.11 1.84
CA TYR A 515 12.71 23.03 1.62
C TYR A 515 13.28 23.59 2.93
N LYS A 516 12.69 23.23 4.10
CA LYS A 516 13.11 23.75 5.39
C LYS A 516 14.34 23.02 5.91
N TYR A 517 15.09 23.73 6.75
CA TYR A 517 16.27 23.16 7.39
C TYR A 517 15.93 22.48 8.70
N PHE A 518 16.66 21.42 8.96
CA PHE A 518 16.66 20.72 10.25
C PHE A 518 18.08 20.35 10.64
N ASP A 519 18.26 19.99 11.92
CA ASP A 519 19.51 19.44 12.44
C ASP A 519 19.28 17.98 12.81
N ILE A 520 20.27 17.13 12.52
CA ILE A 520 20.33 15.76 13.03
C ILE A 520 21.13 15.82 14.32
N VAL A 521 20.57 15.28 15.40
CA VAL A 521 21.18 15.37 16.72
C VAL A 521 21.24 14.00 17.37
N ILE A 522 22.33 13.75 18.09
CA ILE A 522 22.53 12.57 18.93
C ILE A 522 22.60 13.05 20.38
N TRP A 523 21.81 12.40 21.24
CA TRP A 523 21.79 12.66 22.69
C TRP A 523 22.26 11.42 23.46
N LYS A 524 22.85 11.63 24.62
CA LYS A 524 23.13 10.60 25.64
C LYS A 524 21.82 10.22 26.33
N ASP A 525 21.85 9.05 26.95
CA ASP A 525 20.79 8.69 27.90
C ASP A 525 20.95 9.48 29.20
N GLU A 526 19.83 10.02 29.65
CA GLU A 526 19.67 10.61 30.97
C GLU A 526 18.39 10.12 31.64
N ASN A 527 18.50 9.07 32.43
CA ASN A 527 17.38 8.43 33.13
C ASN A 527 16.26 7.93 32.19
N GLY A 528 16.62 7.32 31.09
CA GLY A 528 15.67 6.76 30.08
C GLY A 528 15.08 7.83 29.16
N ARG A 529 15.72 8.98 29.01
CA ARG A 529 15.31 10.10 28.13
C ARG A 529 16.51 10.73 27.44
N PRO A 530 16.31 11.43 26.30
CA PRO A 530 17.38 12.19 25.69
C PRO A 530 17.88 13.30 26.64
N GLY A 531 19.17 13.27 26.95
CA GLY A 531 19.87 14.23 27.80
C GLY A 531 20.76 15.19 27.01
N ASP A 532 22.06 15.26 27.38
CA ASP A 532 23.02 16.13 26.72
C ASP A 532 23.26 15.74 25.26
N GLU A 533 23.43 16.75 24.41
CA GLU A 533 23.82 16.55 23.00
C GLU A 533 25.28 16.09 22.92
N VAL A 534 25.51 15.02 22.18
CA VAL A 534 26.85 14.46 21.87
C VAL A 534 27.36 14.96 20.52
N TYR A 535 26.43 15.10 19.59
CA TYR A 535 26.73 15.45 18.20
C TYR A 535 25.53 16.16 17.55
N ARG A 536 25.85 17.12 16.68
CA ARG A 536 24.87 17.82 15.86
C ARG A 536 25.40 18.02 14.45
N LEU A 537 24.64 17.56 13.46
CA LEU A 537 24.85 17.88 12.05
C LEU A 537 23.79 18.91 11.64
N SER A 538 24.21 20.17 11.52
CA SER A 538 23.29 21.28 11.32
C SER A 538 22.94 21.53 9.85
N ASN A 539 21.82 22.23 9.63
CA ASN A 539 21.40 22.77 8.34
C ASN A 539 21.22 21.71 7.25
N GLN A 540 20.66 20.59 7.59
CA GLN A 540 20.27 19.59 6.64
C GLN A 540 18.93 19.93 5.98
N ARG A 541 18.66 19.37 4.82
CA ARG A 541 17.36 19.44 4.13
C ARG A 541 16.87 18.04 3.84
N PRO A 542 15.55 17.83 3.81
CA PRO A 542 14.97 16.59 3.29
C PRO A 542 15.53 16.26 1.91
N LYS A 543 15.79 14.98 1.67
CA LYS A 543 16.26 14.44 0.40
C LYS A 543 15.33 13.30 0.03
N TRP A 544 14.96 13.24 -1.22
CA TRP A 544 14.17 12.15 -1.80
C TRP A 544 14.92 11.53 -2.96
N ASP A 545 14.57 10.31 -3.27
CA ASP A 545 14.97 9.62 -4.47
C ASP A 545 13.74 9.38 -5.35
N GLU A 546 13.97 9.09 -6.64
CA GLU A 546 12.91 8.78 -7.61
C GLU A 546 12.23 7.42 -7.35
N PHE A 547 12.80 6.60 -6.44
CA PHE A 547 12.22 5.30 -6.07
C PHE A 547 11.40 5.41 -4.79
N PRO A 548 10.21 4.76 -4.72
CA PRO A 548 9.39 4.77 -3.54
C PRO A 548 10.14 4.14 -2.36
N PHE A 549 9.98 4.73 -1.17
CA PHE A 549 10.49 4.23 0.10
C PHE A 549 12.02 4.09 0.19
N LYS A 550 12.76 4.92 -0.53
CA LYS A 550 14.21 4.95 -0.45
C LYS A 550 14.70 5.88 0.65
N PHE A 551 15.46 5.34 1.57
CA PHE A 551 16.08 6.11 2.65
C PHE A 551 17.20 7.00 2.15
N ALA A 552 17.17 8.28 2.52
CA ALA A 552 18.25 9.21 2.27
C ALA A 552 19.34 9.07 3.34
N TYR A 553 20.58 8.89 2.92
CA TYR A 553 21.72 8.79 3.83
C TYR A 553 22.33 10.17 4.14
N TYR A 554 22.45 10.49 5.43
CA TYR A 554 23.11 11.68 5.95
C TYR A 554 24.41 11.27 6.66
N LYS A 555 25.52 11.43 5.95
CA LYS A 555 26.86 11.12 6.46
C LYS A 555 27.28 12.19 7.47
N PHE A 556 27.82 11.77 8.60
CA PHE A 556 28.37 12.69 9.60
C PHE A 556 29.74 13.23 9.15
N ASP A 557 30.08 14.45 9.57
CA ASP A 557 31.35 15.09 9.27
C ASP A 557 32.52 14.44 10.08
N ARG A 558 32.20 13.75 11.19
CA ARG A 558 33.08 12.92 11.97
C ARG A 558 32.34 11.72 12.54
N THR A 559 33.06 10.65 12.81
CA THR A 559 32.49 9.51 13.51
C THR A 559 32.17 9.86 14.96
N VAL A 560 31.07 9.34 15.51
CA VAL A 560 30.62 9.58 16.88
C VAL A 560 30.72 8.27 17.64
N ALA A 561 31.66 8.21 18.57
CA ALA A 561 31.89 7.03 19.41
C ALA A 561 30.85 6.95 20.54
N LEU A 562 30.18 5.81 20.67
CA LEU A 562 29.12 5.57 21.63
C LEU A 562 29.17 4.17 22.23
N SER A 563 28.51 4.01 23.36
CA SER A 563 28.24 2.71 24.01
C SER A 563 26.95 2.76 24.79
N GLY A 564 26.24 1.64 24.87
CA GLY A 564 24.96 1.55 25.56
C GLY A 564 23.85 2.36 24.87
N ILE A 565 22.97 2.96 25.66
CA ILE A 565 21.80 3.68 25.17
C ILE A 565 22.18 5.07 24.64
N PHE A 566 21.63 5.40 23.48
CA PHE A 566 21.68 6.74 22.87
C PHE A 566 20.38 7.04 22.12
N TYR A 567 20.17 8.31 21.83
CA TYR A 567 19.02 8.79 21.07
C TYR A 567 19.50 9.51 19.81
N ILE A 568 18.80 9.32 18.70
CA ILE A 568 19.08 10.06 17.48
C ILE A 568 17.77 10.54 16.87
N GLY A 569 17.75 11.75 16.36
CA GLY A 569 16.56 12.34 15.79
C GLY A 569 16.80 13.71 15.16
N LEU A 570 15.71 14.43 14.97
CA LEU A 570 15.69 15.71 14.27
C LEU A 570 15.27 16.85 15.18
N VAL A 571 15.86 18.04 14.92
CA VAL A 571 15.45 19.32 15.48
C VAL A 571 15.13 20.24 14.32
N GLN A 572 13.86 20.64 14.18
CA GLN A 572 13.49 21.56 13.11
C GLN A 572 13.76 23.03 13.50
N GLN A 573 14.23 23.82 12.53
CA GLN A 573 14.66 25.21 12.80
C GLN A 573 13.53 26.23 12.66
N SER A 574 12.46 25.89 11.97
CA SER A 574 11.33 26.78 11.69
C SER A 574 9.99 26.09 11.91
N ASN A 575 8.91 26.85 12.00
CA ASN A 575 7.56 26.29 12.00
C ASN A 575 7.28 25.54 10.68
N GLY A 576 6.45 24.53 10.78
CA GLY A 576 6.04 23.65 9.70
C GLY A 576 6.46 22.23 9.94
N LEU A 577 5.82 21.32 9.26
CA LEU A 577 5.95 19.88 9.50
C LEU A 577 7.05 19.30 8.61
N ILE A 578 8.25 19.11 9.14
CA ILE A 578 9.24 18.22 8.53
C ILE A 578 8.80 16.81 8.84
N ASN A 579 8.47 16.07 7.79
CA ASN A 579 7.71 14.84 7.87
C ASN A 579 8.58 13.65 7.44
N ILE A 580 8.71 12.66 8.30
CA ILE A 580 9.42 11.41 8.00
C ILE A 580 8.44 10.24 7.95
N GLY A 581 8.85 9.14 7.34
CA GLY A 581 8.07 7.91 7.32
C GLY A 581 7.81 7.36 8.71
N PHE A 582 6.63 6.79 8.86
CA PHE A 582 6.16 6.14 10.08
C PHE A 582 5.55 4.79 9.71
N ASP A 583 6.13 3.74 10.26
CA ASP A 583 5.68 2.36 10.10
C ASP A 583 4.67 2.05 11.20
N ALA A 584 3.39 1.97 10.86
CA ALA A 584 2.31 1.65 11.77
C ALA A 584 2.17 0.14 12.02
N SER A 585 2.80 -0.67 11.17
CA SER A 585 2.78 -2.13 11.29
C SER A 585 3.62 -2.62 12.47
N ASN A 586 4.70 -1.92 12.81
CA ASN A 586 5.65 -2.30 13.86
C ASN A 586 5.63 -1.32 15.02
N ASP A 587 4.83 -1.59 16.06
CA ASP A 587 4.72 -0.70 17.21
C ASP A 587 5.94 -0.76 18.12
N ASN A 588 6.75 0.29 18.05
CA ASN A 588 7.89 0.56 18.92
C ASN A 588 7.79 1.96 19.56
N SER A 589 6.58 2.45 19.76
CA SER A 589 6.26 3.77 20.36
C SER A 589 6.97 4.04 21.67
N GLN A 590 7.21 2.99 22.47
CA GLN A 590 7.98 3.05 23.72
C GLN A 590 9.42 3.56 23.55
N TYR A 591 9.96 3.55 22.34
CA TYR A 591 11.30 4.05 22.02
C TYR A 591 11.27 5.39 21.28
N ASN A 592 10.08 5.91 20.96
CA ASN A 592 9.88 7.19 20.30
C ASN A 592 9.68 8.31 21.32
N PHE A 593 10.38 9.43 21.14
CA PHE A 593 10.32 10.59 22.01
C PHE A 593 10.12 11.86 21.20
N PHE A 594 9.36 12.81 21.76
CA PHE A 594 9.21 14.13 21.18
C PHE A 594 9.35 15.23 22.24
N ASN A 595 9.66 16.45 21.79
CA ASN A 595 9.79 17.61 22.65
C ASN A 595 9.40 18.87 21.87
N VAL A 596 8.24 19.42 22.19
CA VAL A 596 7.67 20.62 21.57
C VAL A 596 7.44 21.76 22.56
N ASN A 597 7.64 21.49 23.85
CA ASN A 597 7.40 22.44 24.95
C ASN A 597 8.61 22.61 25.88
N GLY A 598 9.78 22.08 25.48
CA GLY A 598 11.02 22.15 26.27
C GLY A 598 11.29 20.90 27.12
N SER A 599 10.36 19.94 27.20
CA SER A 599 10.55 18.68 27.92
C SER A 599 10.33 17.46 26.98
N TRP A 600 11.14 16.41 27.14
CA TRP A 600 10.99 15.18 26.43
C TRP A 600 9.82 14.36 26.99
N GLN A 601 8.98 13.86 26.09
CA GLN A 601 7.84 13.00 26.35
C GLN A 601 7.93 11.75 25.48
N HIS A 602 7.35 10.64 25.93
CA HIS A 602 7.14 9.48 25.07
C HIS A 602 6.05 9.79 24.04
N SER A 603 6.20 9.26 22.86
CA SER A 603 5.15 9.30 21.83
C SER A 603 3.92 8.51 22.29
N ASP A 604 2.74 9.01 21.97
CA ASP A 604 1.46 8.29 22.09
C ASP A 604 1.04 7.66 20.76
N LYS A 605 1.85 7.79 19.71
CA LYS A 605 1.60 7.23 18.40
C LYS A 605 2.15 5.82 18.31
N HIS A 606 1.28 4.83 18.07
CA HIS A 606 1.64 3.43 17.94
C HIS A 606 2.31 3.18 16.59
N GLY A 607 3.60 2.86 16.61
CA GLY A 607 4.41 2.60 15.42
C GLY A 607 5.88 2.95 15.60
N SER A 608 6.63 2.95 14.51
CA SER A 608 8.07 3.16 14.46
C SER A 608 8.45 4.33 13.56
N LEU A 609 9.23 5.26 14.09
CA LEU A 609 9.84 6.33 13.28
C LEU A 609 10.92 5.76 12.37
N MET A 610 10.88 6.07 11.08
CA MET A 610 11.79 5.54 10.08
C MET A 610 13.14 6.26 10.09
N ILE A 611 13.87 6.03 11.17
CA ILE A 611 15.20 6.56 11.46
C ILE A 611 16.16 5.39 11.70
N ARG A 612 17.18 5.24 10.86
CA ARG A 612 18.12 4.12 10.89
C ARG A 612 19.56 4.61 11.14
N PRO A 613 20.09 4.57 12.37
CA PRO A 613 21.47 4.92 12.64
C PRO A 613 22.43 3.91 12.02
N VAL A 614 23.44 4.41 11.31
CA VAL A 614 24.48 3.61 10.64
C VAL A 614 25.71 3.54 11.50
N VAL A 615 26.13 2.34 11.86
CA VAL A 615 27.26 2.07 12.77
C VAL A 615 28.37 1.24 12.11
N GLY A 616 29.54 1.27 12.70
CA GLY A 616 30.70 0.49 12.29
C GLY A 616 31.84 1.34 11.74
N PRO A 617 33.01 0.75 11.42
CA PRO A 617 34.10 1.46 10.79
C PRO A 617 33.71 1.95 9.39
N SER A 618 34.32 3.06 8.96
CA SER A 618 34.06 3.72 7.66
C SER A 618 34.46 2.87 6.44
N TYR A 619 34.12 1.64 6.41
CA TYR A 619 34.15 0.90 5.14
C TYR A 619 32.83 1.18 4.42
N TYR A 620 32.93 1.88 3.31
CA TYR A 620 31.84 2.09 2.39
C TYR A 620 31.30 0.72 1.98
N ILE A 621 30.25 0.24 2.61
CA ILE A 621 29.30 -0.56 1.86
C ILE A 621 28.46 0.48 1.17
N ASN A 622 28.85 0.78 -0.03
CA ASN A 622 28.12 1.64 -0.93
C ASN A 622 26.85 0.89 -1.30
N VAL A 623 25.76 1.13 -0.60
CA VAL A 623 24.45 0.68 -1.08
C VAL A 623 24.22 1.26 -2.49
N ASN A 624 24.81 2.42 -2.78
CA ASN A 624 24.90 2.99 -4.12
C ASN A 624 25.70 2.13 -5.13
N GLU A 625 26.61 1.23 -4.70
CA GLU A 625 27.29 0.37 -5.67
C GLU A 625 26.40 -0.74 -6.23
N ILE A 626 25.51 -1.31 -5.42
CA ILE A 626 24.54 -2.29 -5.92
C ILE A 626 23.47 -1.58 -6.75
N GLU A 627 23.05 -0.38 -6.36
CA GLU A 627 22.08 0.43 -7.10
C GLU A 627 22.69 1.04 -8.35
N SER A 628 23.93 1.56 -8.32
CA SER A 628 24.64 2.01 -9.52
C SER A 628 24.89 0.87 -10.49
N LEU A 629 25.06 -0.36 -10.01
CA LEU A 629 25.15 -1.56 -10.85
C LEU A 629 23.80 -1.89 -11.51
N HIS A 630 22.67 -1.70 -10.82
CA HIS A 630 21.34 -1.86 -11.43
C HIS A 630 21.05 -0.78 -12.49
N GLU A 631 21.39 0.47 -12.25
CA GLU A 631 21.26 1.58 -13.21
C GLU A 631 22.22 1.43 -14.40
N SER A 632 23.30 0.69 -14.21
CA SER A 632 24.32 0.44 -15.25
C SER A 632 23.92 -0.67 -16.23
N ILE A 633 22.79 -1.33 -16.04
CA ILE A 633 22.27 -2.40 -16.89
C ILE A 633 20.89 -2.02 -17.41
N VAL A 634 20.76 -1.94 -18.72
CA VAL A 634 19.47 -1.66 -19.38
C VAL A 634 19.06 -2.88 -20.21
N LEU A 635 17.88 -3.41 -19.93
CA LEU A 635 17.24 -4.50 -20.65
C LEU A 635 16.26 -3.96 -21.68
N TYR A 636 16.41 -4.32 -22.96
CA TYR A 636 15.51 -3.87 -24.01
C TYR A 636 15.40 -4.84 -25.21
N PRO A 637 14.24 -4.88 -25.90
CA PRO A 637 12.97 -4.29 -25.45
C PRO A 637 12.44 -4.99 -24.20
N ASN A 638 11.73 -4.27 -23.36
CA ASN A 638 10.99 -4.84 -22.23
C ASN A 638 9.58 -4.21 -22.22
N PRO A 639 8.52 -4.95 -22.63
CA PRO A 639 8.46 -6.41 -22.91
C PRO A 639 9.28 -6.85 -24.12
N ALA A 640 9.87 -8.05 -24.02
CA ALA A 640 10.62 -8.71 -25.07
C ALA A 640 9.75 -9.74 -25.84
N HIS A 641 10.02 -9.95 -27.12
CA HIS A 641 9.37 -10.97 -27.93
C HIS A 641 10.26 -12.21 -28.17
N ASN A 642 11.28 -12.04 -28.97
CA ASN A 642 12.18 -13.14 -29.36
C ASN A 642 13.60 -12.94 -28.85
N THR A 643 14.00 -11.70 -28.60
CA THR A 643 15.34 -11.34 -28.15
C THR A 643 15.28 -10.35 -27.02
N LEU A 644 16.20 -10.46 -26.07
CA LEU A 644 16.45 -9.53 -25.00
C LEU A 644 17.86 -8.99 -25.12
N ASN A 645 18.04 -7.69 -25.30
CA ASN A 645 19.33 -7.05 -25.34
C ASN A 645 19.69 -6.53 -23.94
N ILE A 646 20.98 -6.63 -23.61
CA ILE A 646 21.55 -6.20 -22.35
C ILE A 646 22.60 -5.16 -22.66
N LYS A 647 22.33 -3.92 -22.30
CA LYS A 647 23.29 -2.82 -22.42
C LYS A 647 23.96 -2.62 -21.06
N LEU A 648 25.28 -2.66 -21.03
CA LEU A 648 26.08 -2.40 -19.85
C LEU A 648 26.70 -0.99 -19.95
N SER A 649 26.95 -0.35 -18.79
CA SER A 649 27.83 0.81 -18.72
C SER A 649 29.29 0.36 -18.95
N GLU A 650 30.14 1.28 -19.37
CA GLU A 650 31.53 1.00 -19.71
C GLU A 650 32.40 0.44 -18.55
N SER A 651 31.88 0.50 -17.32
CA SER A 651 32.58 0.10 -16.09
C SER A 651 32.31 -1.32 -15.63
N ILE A 652 31.41 -2.08 -16.27
CA ILE A 652 30.98 -3.42 -15.79
C ILE A 652 31.35 -4.51 -16.79
N SER A 653 31.96 -5.56 -16.27
CA SER A 653 32.23 -6.79 -17.02
C SER A 653 31.47 -7.98 -16.41
N ILE A 654 30.63 -8.62 -17.21
CA ILE A 654 29.80 -9.77 -16.81
C ILE A 654 30.44 -11.06 -17.32
N VAL A 655 30.48 -12.09 -16.46
CA VAL A 655 31.02 -13.42 -16.81
C VAL A 655 29.92 -14.45 -17.04
N GLN A 656 28.78 -14.32 -16.38
CA GLN A 656 27.71 -15.30 -16.46
C GLN A 656 26.34 -14.64 -16.49
N THR A 657 25.43 -15.23 -17.27
CA THR A 657 24.02 -14.87 -17.34
C THR A 657 23.15 -16.07 -17.02
N CYS A 658 22.16 -15.88 -16.15
CA CYS A 658 21.11 -16.87 -15.87
C CYS A 658 19.73 -16.22 -16.04
N ILE A 659 18.74 -17.00 -16.49
CA ILE A 659 17.33 -16.58 -16.54
C ILE A 659 16.52 -17.56 -15.68
N TYR A 660 15.61 -17.01 -14.89
CA TYR A 660 14.73 -17.74 -13.98
C TYR A 660 13.26 -17.38 -14.25
N ASP A 661 12.37 -18.34 -14.03
CA ASP A 661 10.93 -18.08 -13.95
C ASP A 661 10.52 -17.53 -12.57
N LEU A 662 9.23 -17.24 -12.40
CA LEU A 662 8.67 -16.76 -11.13
C LEU A 662 8.82 -17.75 -9.97
N MET A 663 8.96 -19.04 -10.28
CA MET A 663 9.14 -20.10 -9.28
C MET A 663 10.61 -20.30 -8.91
N GLY A 664 11.53 -19.52 -9.53
CA GLY A 664 12.97 -19.64 -9.33
C GLY A 664 13.64 -20.79 -10.08
N HIS A 665 12.93 -21.45 -11.00
CA HIS A 665 13.55 -22.47 -11.85
C HIS A 665 14.47 -21.80 -12.87
N LYS A 666 15.70 -22.31 -12.95
CA LYS A 666 16.67 -21.81 -13.91
C LYS A 666 16.34 -22.32 -15.31
N LEU A 667 16.00 -21.38 -16.21
CA LEU A 667 15.62 -21.68 -17.59
C LEU A 667 16.79 -21.53 -18.57
N PHE A 668 17.75 -20.67 -18.23
CA PHE A 668 18.95 -20.43 -19.05
C PHE A 668 20.16 -20.20 -18.15
N GLN A 669 21.32 -20.70 -18.60
CA GLN A 669 22.62 -20.36 -18.01
C GLN A 669 23.66 -20.38 -19.12
N GLY A 670 24.43 -19.30 -19.24
CA GLY A 670 25.46 -19.16 -20.26
C GLY A 670 26.50 -18.11 -19.87
N THR A 671 27.52 -17.95 -20.71
CA THR A 671 28.43 -16.79 -20.67
C THR A 671 27.65 -15.54 -21.06
N PHE A 672 28.14 -14.38 -20.69
CA PHE A 672 27.49 -13.13 -21.04
C PHE A 672 27.48 -12.91 -22.56
N GLU A 673 26.31 -12.65 -23.10
CA GLU A 673 26.09 -12.18 -24.44
C GLU A 673 25.22 -10.94 -24.43
N PRO A 674 25.55 -9.87 -25.18
CA PRO A 674 24.76 -8.63 -25.20
C PRO A 674 23.34 -8.79 -25.74
N CYS A 675 23.04 -9.89 -26.42
CA CYS A 675 21.72 -10.22 -26.97
C CYS A 675 21.43 -11.70 -26.75
N ILE A 676 20.37 -11.99 -26.03
CA ILE A 676 19.95 -13.36 -25.69
C ILE A 676 18.66 -13.69 -26.39
N SER A 677 18.59 -14.90 -26.98
CA SER A 677 17.31 -15.42 -27.50
C SER A 677 16.40 -15.83 -26.34
N VAL A 678 15.19 -15.27 -26.33
CA VAL A 678 14.10 -15.60 -25.41
C VAL A 678 12.89 -16.15 -26.16
N ALA A 679 13.10 -16.58 -27.42
CA ALA A 679 12.05 -17.09 -28.30
C ALA A 679 11.36 -18.33 -27.76
N ASP A 680 12.02 -19.14 -26.94
CA ASP A 680 11.46 -20.37 -26.37
C ASP A 680 10.69 -20.12 -25.05
N LEU A 681 10.78 -18.90 -24.47
CA LEU A 681 10.07 -18.55 -23.25
C LEU A 681 8.64 -18.14 -23.58
N THR A 682 7.68 -18.54 -22.74
CA THR A 682 6.26 -18.17 -22.88
C THR A 682 6.02 -16.73 -22.40
N THR A 683 4.86 -16.16 -22.74
CA THR A 683 4.43 -14.88 -22.18
C THR A 683 4.42 -14.95 -20.65
N GLY A 684 5.09 -14.00 -19.98
CA GLY A 684 5.23 -14.00 -18.52
C GLY A 684 6.33 -13.10 -18.00
N LEU A 685 6.44 -13.02 -16.67
CA LEU A 685 7.50 -12.32 -15.97
C LEU A 685 8.68 -13.27 -15.69
N TYR A 686 9.89 -12.77 -15.92
CA TYR A 686 11.14 -13.51 -15.73
C TYR A 686 12.19 -12.64 -15.03
N PHE A 687 13.19 -13.31 -14.45
CA PHE A 687 14.34 -12.66 -13.85
C PHE A 687 15.61 -13.04 -14.60
N ILE A 688 16.42 -12.04 -14.92
CA ILE A 688 17.76 -12.23 -15.43
C ILE A 688 18.77 -11.91 -14.32
N SER A 689 19.68 -12.83 -14.08
CA SER A 689 20.76 -12.69 -13.09
C SER A 689 22.10 -12.65 -13.82
N LEU A 690 22.85 -11.58 -13.61
CA LEU A 690 24.14 -11.31 -14.24
C LEU A 690 25.23 -11.32 -13.17
N THR A 691 26.27 -12.17 -13.35
CA THR A 691 27.41 -12.25 -12.43
C THR A 691 28.58 -11.47 -13.00
N THR A 692 29.12 -10.52 -12.24
CA THR A 692 30.30 -9.73 -12.64
C THR A 692 31.60 -10.52 -12.50
N THR A 693 32.69 -10.02 -13.09
CA THR A 693 34.05 -10.57 -12.91
C THR A 693 34.51 -10.57 -11.46
N GLU A 694 33.92 -9.72 -10.62
CA GLU A 694 34.22 -9.60 -9.19
C GLU A 694 33.34 -10.52 -8.33
N GLY A 695 32.45 -11.32 -8.95
CA GLY A 695 31.56 -12.26 -8.28
C GLY A 695 30.27 -11.63 -7.74
N GLN A 696 29.99 -10.36 -8.03
CA GLN A 696 28.73 -9.72 -7.67
C GLN A 696 27.60 -10.23 -8.57
N VAL A 697 26.40 -10.37 -8.01
CA VAL A 697 25.23 -10.85 -8.74
C VAL A 697 24.18 -9.75 -8.81
N ILE A 698 23.84 -9.35 -10.03
CA ILE A 698 22.83 -8.32 -10.31
C ILE A 698 21.62 -9.02 -10.92
N THR A 699 20.43 -8.83 -10.33
CA THR A 699 19.20 -9.44 -10.84
C THR A 699 18.20 -8.37 -11.25
N GLN A 700 17.69 -8.46 -12.48
CA GLN A 700 16.66 -7.58 -13.01
C GLN A 700 15.47 -8.37 -13.52
N LYS A 701 14.27 -7.79 -13.43
CA LYS A 701 13.05 -8.37 -14.00
C LYS A 701 12.84 -7.94 -15.45
N PHE A 702 12.30 -8.82 -16.27
CA PHE A 702 11.84 -8.50 -17.62
C PHE A 702 10.59 -9.29 -17.98
N ILE A 703 9.84 -8.79 -18.93
CA ILE A 703 8.56 -9.35 -19.36
C ILE A 703 8.73 -9.92 -20.76
N ILE A 704 8.18 -11.11 -21.00
CA ILE A 704 7.99 -11.67 -22.33
C ILE A 704 6.53 -11.47 -22.72
N GLN A 705 6.31 -10.91 -23.90
CA GLN A 705 4.99 -10.76 -24.49
C GLN A 705 5.03 -11.28 -25.94
N LYS A 706 4.33 -12.38 -26.19
CA LYS A 706 4.18 -13.00 -27.53
C LYS A 706 2.82 -12.77 -28.09
#